data_8642cf043b3bfbe1350b5b2b7f444e65
#
_entry.id   8642cf043b3bfbe1350b5b2b7f444e65
#
_cell.length_a   1.000
_cell.length_b   1.000
_cell.length_c   1.000
_cell.angle_alpha   90.00
_cell.angle_beta   90.00
_cell.angle_gamma   90.00
#
_symmetry.space_group_name_H-M   'P 1'
#
loop_
_entity.id
_entity.type
_entity.pdbx_description
1 polymer ?
#
loop_
_entity_poly.entity_id
_entity_poly.type
_entity_poly.pdbx_seq_one_letter_code
_entity_poly.pdbx_strand_id
1 'polypeptide(L)'
;MVQWLCVAEKPSIAKSITQILSGGNFQTRDARHPPWIKNYSFSYRMGNGPGFTNFVVTAVAGHLTSNDFDDAYRGWQNCDPVDLFDARVKTFVTQDRDHKGIEANLTAEARKATHLMIWTDCDREGEFIGSVVAEVCRKANPRIVVKRARFSAIIPAQINAACRNPVDLDMAQASAVSARMELDLRVGAIFTRTQSLELQKRVNTLADKLISYGPCQFPTLGFVVDQYERVQAFIPEPFWHIHVGIIRDESTTSFSWRRGRLYDQPVAQVLFDMCEAQPTATVLNQQTKPTQKWKPLPLTTVELQKTGSRLLRMTPKRILEISEQLYQRGILSYPRTETDQFDRDFNFHELIQKQTGDGAWGQFADNLLNANGFERPRNGKKNDKAHPPIHPTSYVNNLNGDDKRVYDLIVRRFLACCSKNARGSETTVEIEIAGEHFTAKGLIVRERNYLDVYIYDKWQGNYLPDFQVGEQFEPDELELKEGTTTQPNLLTEADLVSLMDKNGIGTDATIAEHIAKIIDREYVMKQKEGAVEYLLPSTLGIGLVKAYDRVGLENSLTKPHLRRLTEQRMVSICEGTKTKAEVVSQTLDEYREVFVRTRQQMVAFVAAVREYVEGQAGAGGGGGGGGGARGNGGGRGNARPRGGRRGNDSEDEDDSDGGNPPPRGAGARGRGRGAAATTTTGRGRGASNAATRGTGRGGGSTAAKRTRNDQDDDPPGYQNDNSEAPTCQCQLPAVSRIVAKEGANKGRSFWSCSKRQDESCGFFEWGDNASGNAGGGAAAGRPAPKRQAGGNAPQRPNGRGAQLGTAQDLFDSGALRCDCDLTPKLLTVSKEGPNQGRTFFKCAGLSNNSSCGMFCWADEAPRGAAAGVGAASSTSRGSGGGGGQSGACFHCSEEGHWSSNCPNKDQNSNQGSGGGGGASQYSCYKCGEPGHFSNACPDQSGPSGYTANSGSGSRGRGTSRARARGASRGRARGRGRGRGRADSE
;
A
#
# COMPACT_ATOMS: atom_id res chain seq x y z
N MET A 1 0.08 -54.18 2.43
CA MET A 1 -1.07 -53.23 2.58
C MET A 1 -0.63 -51.85 2.17
N VAL A 2 -1.45 -51.16 1.41
CA VAL A 2 -1.16 -49.74 1.02
C VAL A 2 -1.35 -48.89 2.26
N GLN A 3 -0.30 -48.16 2.64
CA GLN A 3 -0.34 -47.21 3.75
C GLN A 3 -0.03 -45.81 3.25
N TRP A 4 -0.88 -44.85 3.57
CA TRP A 4 -0.69 -43.42 3.27
C TRP A 4 -0.21 -42.69 4.52
N LEU A 5 0.92 -42.02 4.41
CA LEU A 5 1.40 -41.04 5.38
C LEU A 5 0.82 -39.66 4.96
N CYS A 6 0.04 -39.03 5.81
CA CYS A 6 -0.52 -37.70 5.60
C CYS A 6 0.21 -36.71 6.52
N VAL A 7 0.76 -35.65 5.98
CA VAL A 7 1.50 -34.65 6.76
C VAL A 7 0.84 -33.29 6.62
N ALA A 8 0.32 -32.78 7.72
CA ALA A 8 -0.25 -31.45 7.82
C ALA A 8 0.80 -30.41 8.26
N GLU A 9 0.56 -29.14 7.99
CA GLU A 9 1.45 -28.06 8.38
C GLU A 9 1.51 -27.87 9.90
N LYS A 10 0.35 -27.93 10.58
CA LYS A 10 0.21 -27.69 12.02
C LYS A 10 -0.52 -28.86 12.72
N PRO A 11 -0.25 -29.13 14.01
CA PRO A 11 -0.91 -30.20 14.77
C PRO A 11 -2.44 -30.05 14.86
N SER A 12 -2.93 -28.79 14.95
CA SER A 12 -4.37 -28.48 14.93
C SER A 12 -5.04 -28.95 13.63
N ILE A 13 -4.42 -28.66 12.49
CA ILE A 13 -4.89 -29.07 11.16
C ILE A 13 -4.88 -30.59 11.03
N ALA A 14 -3.79 -31.27 11.46
CA ALA A 14 -3.70 -32.74 11.46
C ALA A 14 -4.84 -33.38 12.24
N LYS A 15 -5.14 -32.86 13.43
CA LYS A 15 -6.25 -33.34 14.27
C LYS A 15 -7.60 -33.15 13.60
N SER A 16 -7.86 -31.98 13.04
CA SER A 16 -9.13 -31.66 12.37
C SER A 16 -9.35 -32.52 11.13
N ILE A 17 -8.31 -32.69 10.28
CA ILE A 17 -8.34 -33.59 9.11
C ILE A 17 -8.64 -35.02 9.55
N THR A 18 -7.97 -35.49 10.62
CA THR A 18 -8.18 -36.82 11.16
C THR A 18 -9.61 -37.03 11.62
N GLN A 19 -10.18 -36.09 12.38
CA GLN A 19 -11.57 -36.15 12.85
C GLN A 19 -12.56 -36.25 11.68
N ILE A 20 -12.32 -35.43 10.63
CA ILE A 20 -13.20 -35.39 9.44
C ILE A 20 -13.10 -36.70 8.65
N LEU A 21 -11.89 -37.16 8.33
CA LEU A 21 -11.72 -38.34 7.46
C LEU A 21 -12.05 -39.63 8.16
N SER A 22 -11.81 -39.75 9.49
CA SER A 22 -12.11 -40.96 10.26
C SER A 22 -13.55 -41.02 10.79
N GLY A 23 -14.32 -39.93 10.68
CA GLY A 23 -15.60 -39.81 11.36
C GLY A 23 -15.48 -39.87 12.89
N GLY A 24 -14.31 -39.54 13.45
CA GLY A 24 -14.03 -39.55 14.88
C GLY A 24 -13.45 -40.88 15.38
N ASN A 25 -13.32 -41.92 14.52
CA ASN A 25 -12.82 -43.24 14.92
C ASN A 25 -11.34 -43.38 14.49
N PHE A 26 -10.41 -43.08 15.38
CA PHE A 26 -8.97 -43.16 15.13
C PHE A 26 -8.19 -43.52 16.40
N GLN A 27 -6.99 -44.05 16.18
CA GLN A 27 -6.03 -44.35 17.25
C GLN A 27 -4.97 -43.23 17.26
N THR A 28 -4.63 -42.81 18.48
CA THR A 28 -3.59 -41.79 18.68
C THR A 28 -2.33 -42.41 19.24
N ARG A 29 -1.19 -42.05 18.66
CA ARG A 29 0.15 -42.47 19.14
C ARG A 29 1.04 -41.21 19.13
N ASP A 30 1.76 -41.03 20.23
CA ASP A 30 2.70 -39.89 20.33
C ASP A 30 3.93 -40.12 19.43
N ALA A 31 4.47 -39.08 18.88
CA ALA A 31 5.82 -39.10 18.35
C ALA A 31 6.81 -39.33 19.51
N ARG A 32 7.99 -39.91 19.22
CA ARG A 32 9.03 -40.04 20.23
C ARG A 32 9.41 -38.72 20.87
N HIS A 33 9.48 -37.70 20.02
CA HIS A 33 9.78 -36.33 20.37
C HIS A 33 9.42 -35.46 19.14
N PRO A 34 8.84 -34.27 19.31
CA PRO A 34 8.25 -33.73 20.55
C PRO A 34 6.91 -34.43 20.89
N PRO A 35 6.51 -34.54 22.17
CA PRO A 35 5.32 -35.27 22.58
C PRO A 35 4.02 -34.62 22.15
N TRP A 36 4.02 -33.35 21.77
CA TRP A 36 2.86 -32.65 21.23
C TRP A 36 2.56 -33.01 19.77
N ILE A 37 3.53 -33.55 19.01
CA ILE A 37 3.29 -34.17 17.70
C ILE A 37 2.66 -35.56 17.89
N LYS A 38 1.51 -35.75 17.26
CA LYS A 38 0.74 -36.99 17.32
C LYS A 38 0.73 -37.66 15.95
N ASN A 39 0.66 -38.99 15.97
CA ASN A 39 0.38 -39.81 14.80
C ASN A 39 -1.01 -40.44 14.98
N TYR A 40 -1.93 -40.09 14.11
CA TYR A 40 -3.32 -40.54 14.11
C TYR A 40 -3.47 -41.64 13.06
N SER A 41 -3.92 -42.82 13.47
CA SER A 41 -4.07 -43.99 12.58
C SER A 41 -5.55 -44.35 12.44
N PHE A 42 -6.03 -44.53 11.21
CA PHE A 42 -7.39 -44.96 10.90
C PHE A 42 -7.45 -45.57 9.49
N SER A 43 -8.58 -46.20 9.17
CA SER A 43 -8.86 -46.75 7.84
C SER A 43 -9.82 -45.83 7.09
N TYR A 44 -9.48 -45.45 5.85
CA TYR A 44 -10.27 -44.57 4.98
C TYR A 44 -10.56 -45.23 3.64
N ARG A 45 -11.77 -45.00 3.10
CA ARG A 45 -12.14 -45.53 1.79
C ARG A 45 -11.78 -44.52 0.69
N MET A 46 -10.69 -44.81 -0.03
CA MET A 46 -10.26 -44.01 -1.20
C MET A 46 -10.99 -44.53 -2.47
N GLY A 47 -11.92 -43.73 -3.02
CA GLY A 47 -12.66 -44.10 -4.22
C GLY A 47 -13.83 -45.08 -4.02
N ASN A 48 -14.41 -45.59 -5.11
CA ASN A 48 -15.62 -46.41 -5.14
C ASN A 48 -15.34 -47.93 -4.95
N GLY A 49 -14.07 -48.30 -4.77
CA GLY A 49 -13.69 -49.72 -4.58
C GLY A 49 -14.03 -50.27 -3.18
N PRO A 50 -14.11 -51.59 -3.00
CA PRO A 50 -14.46 -52.22 -1.72
C PRO A 50 -13.39 -52.15 -0.65
N GLY A 51 -12.17 -51.67 -0.96
CA GLY A 51 -11.00 -51.70 -0.08
C GLY A 51 -10.85 -50.46 0.82
N PHE A 52 -10.45 -50.71 2.07
CA PHE A 52 -9.99 -49.66 2.96
C PHE A 52 -8.48 -49.49 2.84
N THR A 53 -8.04 -48.22 2.90
CA THR A 53 -6.64 -47.84 2.91
C THR A 53 -6.26 -47.37 4.32
N ASN A 54 -5.12 -47.78 4.81
CA ASN A 54 -4.64 -47.32 6.10
C ASN A 54 -3.97 -45.97 5.99
N PHE A 55 -4.41 -45.04 6.81
CA PHE A 55 -3.91 -43.68 6.92
C PHE A 55 -3.17 -43.50 8.25
N VAL A 56 -2.05 -42.78 8.18
CA VAL A 56 -1.35 -42.25 9.36
C VAL A 56 -1.23 -40.74 9.10
N VAL A 57 -1.88 -39.92 9.94
CA VAL A 57 -1.82 -38.46 9.85
C VAL A 57 -0.91 -37.93 10.94
N THR A 58 0.04 -37.09 10.58
CA THR A 58 0.94 -36.37 11.48
C THR A 58 1.07 -34.90 11.02
N ALA A 59 1.89 -34.12 11.70
CA ALA A 59 2.16 -32.74 11.34
C ALA A 59 3.64 -32.41 11.45
N VAL A 60 4.01 -31.35 10.73
CA VAL A 60 5.16 -30.49 11.04
C VAL A 60 4.71 -29.31 11.90
N ALA A 61 5.60 -28.37 12.19
CA ALA A 61 5.29 -27.12 12.88
C ALA A 61 5.81 -25.96 12.02
N GLY A 62 5.19 -25.78 10.84
CA GLY A 62 5.69 -24.81 9.86
C GLY A 62 6.95 -25.30 9.13
N HIS A 63 7.90 -24.41 8.88
CA HIS A 63 9.15 -24.71 8.18
C HIS A 63 10.04 -25.69 8.97
N LEU A 64 10.41 -26.81 8.36
CA LEU A 64 11.29 -27.81 8.97
C LEU A 64 12.77 -27.47 8.80
N THR A 65 13.11 -26.68 7.78
CA THR A 65 14.49 -26.35 7.43
C THR A 65 14.77 -24.86 7.57
N SER A 66 16.03 -24.55 7.88
CA SER A 66 16.60 -23.21 7.82
C SER A 66 17.79 -23.15 6.88
N ASN A 67 18.11 -21.94 6.43
CA ASN A 67 19.26 -21.64 5.58
C ASN A 67 20.35 -20.95 6.40
N ASP A 68 21.62 -21.30 6.14
CA ASP A 68 22.76 -20.59 6.71
C ASP A 68 23.95 -20.68 5.75
N PHE A 69 24.93 -19.82 5.95
CA PHE A 69 26.21 -19.88 5.24
C PHE A 69 27.08 -21.02 5.75
N ASP A 70 28.09 -21.41 4.97
CA ASP A 70 29.14 -22.30 5.44
C ASP A 70 29.84 -21.75 6.68
N ASP A 71 30.37 -22.62 7.55
CA ASP A 71 30.95 -22.27 8.84
C ASP A 71 32.05 -21.19 8.75
N ALA A 72 32.76 -21.09 7.62
CA ALA A 72 33.76 -20.06 7.36
C ALA A 72 33.15 -18.62 7.37
N TYR A 73 31.88 -18.49 7.02
CA TYR A 73 31.20 -17.20 6.88
C TYR A 73 30.24 -16.85 8.03
N ARG A 74 30.10 -17.74 9.03
CA ARG A 74 29.18 -17.51 10.17
C ARG A 74 29.66 -16.37 11.08
N GLY A 75 30.96 -16.29 11.35
CA GLY A 75 31.50 -15.22 12.19
C GLY A 75 31.49 -13.87 11.48
N TRP A 76 30.98 -12.86 12.12
CA TRP A 76 30.86 -11.52 11.52
C TRP A 76 32.21 -10.85 11.20
N GLN A 77 33.26 -11.24 11.91
CA GLN A 77 34.62 -10.72 11.72
C GLN A 77 35.53 -11.68 10.90
N ASN A 78 34.99 -12.82 10.48
CA ASN A 78 35.79 -13.85 9.82
C ASN A 78 35.89 -13.68 8.30
N CYS A 79 35.01 -12.83 7.71
CA CYS A 79 34.96 -12.53 6.28
C CYS A 79 34.52 -11.11 6.03
N ASP A 80 34.85 -10.57 4.86
CA ASP A 80 34.24 -9.32 4.40
C ASP A 80 32.75 -9.58 4.05
N PRO A 81 31.80 -8.73 4.45
CA PRO A 81 30.39 -8.87 4.06
C PRO A 81 30.18 -9.03 2.55
N VAL A 82 31.07 -8.52 1.70
CA VAL A 82 30.98 -8.71 0.24
C VAL A 82 31.07 -10.16 -0.19
N ASP A 83 31.84 -10.97 0.56
CA ASP A 83 32.02 -12.39 0.24
C ASP A 83 30.73 -13.20 0.35
N LEU A 84 29.74 -12.67 1.11
CA LEU A 84 28.44 -13.32 1.30
C LEU A 84 27.56 -13.31 0.06
N PHE A 85 27.86 -12.46 -0.93
CA PHE A 85 27.18 -12.51 -2.22
C PHE A 85 27.43 -13.85 -2.94
N ASP A 86 28.63 -14.39 -2.82
CA ASP A 86 29.07 -15.60 -3.51
C ASP A 86 29.21 -16.81 -2.57
N ALA A 87 29.09 -16.59 -1.25
CA ALA A 87 29.24 -17.65 -0.25
C ALA A 87 28.20 -18.76 -0.46
N ARG A 88 28.60 -20.01 -0.23
CA ARG A 88 27.68 -21.14 -0.32
C ARG A 88 26.61 -21.06 0.80
N VAL A 89 25.33 -21.18 0.44
CA VAL A 89 24.21 -21.33 1.37
C VAL A 89 23.87 -22.82 1.49
N LYS A 90 23.74 -23.29 2.72
CA LYS A 90 23.32 -24.66 3.07
C LYS A 90 21.92 -24.63 3.63
N THR A 91 21.05 -25.47 3.11
CA THR A 91 19.74 -25.77 3.71
C THR A 91 19.85 -27.03 4.56
N PHE A 92 19.40 -26.99 5.79
CA PHE A 92 19.45 -28.09 6.74
C PHE A 92 18.22 -28.09 7.65
N VAL A 93 17.86 -29.23 8.20
CA VAL A 93 16.81 -29.28 9.22
C VAL A 93 17.24 -28.46 10.43
N THR A 94 16.38 -27.59 10.91
CA THR A 94 16.65 -26.70 12.06
C THR A 94 17.17 -27.53 13.25
N GLN A 95 18.29 -27.08 13.84
CA GLN A 95 19.12 -27.94 14.72
C GLN A 95 18.62 -28.06 16.15
N ASP A 96 17.45 -27.52 16.47
CA ASP A 96 16.83 -27.72 17.77
C ASP A 96 16.32 -29.18 17.96
N ARG A 97 15.88 -29.45 19.15
CA ARG A 97 15.43 -30.79 19.56
C ARG A 97 14.11 -31.17 18.89
N ASP A 98 13.21 -30.23 18.73
CA ASP A 98 11.87 -30.48 18.24
C ASP A 98 11.86 -30.75 16.74
N HIS A 99 12.52 -29.92 15.93
CA HIS A 99 12.64 -30.16 14.48
C HIS A 99 13.36 -31.47 14.15
N LYS A 100 14.43 -31.79 14.87
CA LYS A 100 15.10 -33.11 14.74
C LYS A 100 14.18 -34.27 15.11
N GLY A 101 13.32 -34.08 16.12
CA GLY A 101 12.35 -35.09 16.51
C GLY A 101 11.24 -35.27 15.47
N ILE A 102 10.79 -34.16 14.85
CA ILE A 102 9.82 -34.19 13.75
C ILE A 102 10.42 -34.92 12.54
N GLU A 103 11.67 -34.61 12.15
CA GLU A 103 12.39 -35.30 11.08
C GLU A 103 12.48 -36.80 11.34
N ALA A 104 12.83 -37.17 12.57
CA ALA A 104 12.93 -38.59 12.96
C ALA A 104 11.55 -39.28 12.90
N ASN A 105 10.47 -38.63 13.29
CA ASN A 105 9.12 -39.14 13.18
C ASN A 105 8.69 -39.33 11.72
N LEU A 106 8.90 -38.33 10.86
CA LEU A 106 8.62 -38.41 9.41
C LEU A 106 9.41 -39.57 8.78
N THR A 107 10.70 -39.68 9.08
CA THR A 107 11.60 -40.78 8.61
C THR A 107 11.04 -42.13 9.02
N ALA A 108 10.61 -42.31 10.28
CA ALA A 108 10.13 -43.59 10.80
C ALA A 108 8.80 -44.01 10.14
N GLU A 109 7.89 -43.08 9.92
CA GLU A 109 6.58 -43.33 9.30
C GLU A 109 6.70 -43.50 7.78
N ALA A 110 7.57 -42.72 7.10
CA ALA A 110 7.81 -42.84 5.65
C ALA A 110 8.33 -44.21 5.22
N ARG A 111 9.16 -44.88 6.07
CA ARG A 111 9.64 -46.24 5.80
C ARG A 111 8.54 -47.31 5.72
N LYS A 112 7.36 -47.02 6.33
CA LYS A 112 6.20 -47.92 6.36
C LYS A 112 5.19 -47.55 5.27
N ALA A 113 5.27 -46.35 4.74
CA ALA A 113 4.28 -45.77 3.82
C ALA A 113 4.63 -46.11 2.36
N THR A 114 3.61 -46.32 1.55
CA THR A 114 3.73 -46.40 0.09
C THR A 114 3.45 -45.05 -0.58
N HIS A 115 2.66 -44.22 0.05
CA HIS A 115 2.28 -42.90 -0.44
C HIS A 115 2.46 -41.85 0.66
N LEU A 116 2.83 -40.64 0.26
CA LEU A 116 2.87 -39.46 1.09
C LEU A 116 1.82 -38.47 0.54
N MET A 117 0.92 -38.02 1.38
CA MET A 117 -0.03 -36.94 1.04
C MET A 117 0.26 -35.71 1.89
N ILE A 118 0.59 -34.61 1.22
CA ILE A 118 0.87 -33.31 1.85
C ILE A 118 -0.43 -32.55 2.06
N TRP A 119 -0.62 -32.03 3.28
CA TRP A 119 -1.82 -31.31 3.75
C TRP A 119 -1.43 -29.96 4.35
N THR A 120 -0.52 -29.24 3.74
CA THR A 120 -0.15 -27.88 4.10
C THR A 120 -1.16 -26.88 3.54
N ASP A 121 -1.15 -25.63 3.99
CA ASP A 121 -1.99 -24.57 3.45
C ASP A 121 -1.70 -24.37 1.94
N CYS A 122 -2.68 -23.88 1.17
CA CYS A 122 -2.57 -23.86 -0.30
C CYS A 122 -1.92 -22.59 -0.84
N ASP A 123 -0.91 -22.09 -0.16
CA ASP A 123 -0.06 -20.98 -0.59
C ASP A 123 1.34 -21.45 -1.01
N ARG A 124 2.21 -20.52 -1.36
CA ARG A 124 3.58 -20.82 -1.79
C ARG A 124 4.41 -21.41 -0.67
N GLU A 125 4.21 -20.95 0.57
CA GLU A 125 4.90 -21.45 1.76
C GLU A 125 4.53 -22.91 2.01
N GLY A 126 3.24 -23.24 1.91
CA GLY A 126 2.76 -24.63 2.03
C GLY A 126 3.31 -25.56 0.94
N GLU A 127 3.51 -25.09 -0.29
CA GLU A 127 4.16 -25.87 -1.35
C GLU A 127 5.65 -26.09 -1.03
N PHE A 128 6.34 -25.09 -0.47
CA PHE A 128 7.73 -25.22 -0.04
C PHE A 128 7.86 -26.18 1.15
N ILE A 129 7.05 -26.01 2.21
CA ILE A 129 7.03 -26.94 3.36
C ILE A 129 6.76 -28.36 2.88
N GLY A 130 5.77 -28.55 1.97
CA GLY A 130 5.46 -29.84 1.37
C GLY A 130 6.62 -30.46 0.61
N SER A 131 7.39 -29.65 -0.12
CA SER A 131 8.59 -30.09 -0.85
C SER A 131 9.70 -30.57 0.07
N VAL A 132 9.94 -29.88 1.18
CA VAL A 132 10.91 -30.27 2.23
C VAL A 132 10.47 -31.58 2.92
N VAL A 133 9.20 -31.71 3.28
CA VAL A 133 8.66 -32.96 3.85
C VAL A 133 8.82 -34.11 2.86
N ALA A 134 8.56 -33.89 1.58
CA ALA A 134 8.74 -34.89 0.53
C ALA A 134 10.19 -35.31 0.40
N GLU A 135 11.15 -34.39 0.49
CA GLU A 135 12.58 -34.68 0.46
C GLU A 135 13.02 -35.57 1.63
N VAL A 136 12.61 -35.21 2.87
CA VAL A 136 12.90 -36.02 4.07
C VAL A 136 12.32 -37.45 3.94
N CYS A 137 11.07 -37.55 3.47
CA CYS A 137 10.41 -38.84 3.28
C CYS A 137 11.06 -39.67 2.17
N ARG A 138 11.48 -39.05 1.05
CA ARG A 138 12.20 -39.74 -0.05
C ARG A 138 13.59 -40.21 0.36
N LYS A 139 14.31 -39.48 1.21
CA LYS A 139 15.58 -39.95 1.81
C LYS A 139 15.37 -41.23 2.61
N ALA A 140 14.24 -41.38 3.30
CA ALA A 140 13.93 -42.57 4.10
C ALA A 140 13.33 -43.73 3.26
N ASN A 141 12.56 -43.39 2.21
CA ASN A 141 11.91 -44.34 1.29
C ASN A 141 11.89 -43.74 -0.14
N PRO A 142 12.90 -44.06 -0.99
CA PRO A 142 13.01 -43.53 -2.34
C PRO A 142 11.83 -43.90 -3.28
N ARG A 143 11.03 -44.89 -2.94
CA ARG A 143 9.90 -45.37 -3.75
C ARG A 143 8.56 -44.75 -3.34
N ILE A 144 8.56 -43.86 -2.35
CA ILE A 144 7.32 -43.23 -1.87
C ILE A 144 6.70 -42.34 -2.94
N VAL A 145 5.41 -42.50 -3.22
CA VAL A 145 4.67 -41.70 -4.16
C VAL A 145 4.15 -40.45 -3.42
N VAL A 146 4.50 -39.26 -3.88
CA VAL A 146 4.13 -38.02 -3.24
C VAL A 146 2.92 -37.40 -3.94
N LYS A 147 1.92 -36.98 -3.18
CA LYS A 147 0.72 -36.29 -3.66
C LYS A 147 0.36 -35.14 -2.70
N ARG A 148 -0.40 -34.20 -3.20
CA ARG A 148 -0.80 -32.96 -2.55
C ARG A 148 -2.33 -32.90 -2.44
N ALA A 149 -2.87 -32.69 -1.26
CA ALA A 149 -4.29 -32.40 -1.04
C ALA A 149 -4.49 -30.89 -0.96
N ARG A 150 -5.29 -30.33 -1.86
CA ARG A 150 -5.59 -28.87 -1.88
C ARG A 150 -6.95 -28.59 -1.27
N PHE A 151 -7.00 -27.64 -0.32
CA PHE A 151 -8.20 -27.25 0.39
C PHE A 151 -8.09 -25.75 0.77
N SER A 152 -9.23 -25.05 0.83
CA SER A 152 -9.31 -23.65 1.23
C SER A 152 -10.13 -23.45 2.51
N ALA A 153 -10.71 -24.51 3.06
CA ALA A 153 -11.40 -24.52 4.35
C ALA A 153 -11.36 -25.91 4.99
N ILE A 154 -11.25 -25.94 6.32
CA ILE A 154 -11.20 -27.19 7.09
C ILE A 154 -12.63 -27.65 7.40
N ILE A 155 -13.38 -28.00 6.35
CA ILE A 155 -14.75 -28.50 6.42
C ILE A 155 -14.87 -29.88 5.76
N PRO A 156 -15.83 -30.74 6.21
CA PRO A 156 -15.94 -32.12 5.73
C PRO A 156 -16.01 -32.25 4.20
N ALA A 157 -16.74 -31.39 3.53
CA ALA A 157 -16.90 -31.43 2.07
C ALA A 157 -15.56 -31.25 1.35
N GLN A 158 -14.79 -30.18 1.69
CA GLN A 158 -13.52 -29.87 1.05
C GLN A 158 -12.42 -30.86 1.40
N ILE A 159 -12.30 -31.26 2.67
CA ILE A 159 -11.27 -32.22 3.10
C ILE A 159 -11.49 -33.60 2.42
N ASN A 160 -12.74 -34.08 2.35
CA ASN A 160 -13.01 -35.32 1.62
C ASN A 160 -12.76 -35.21 0.11
N ALA A 161 -13.10 -34.07 -0.51
CA ALA A 161 -12.83 -33.81 -1.92
C ALA A 161 -11.32 -33.77 -2.20
N ALA A 162 -10.54 -33.06 -1.38
CA ALA A 162 -9.08 -32.98 -1.49
C ALA A 162 -8.40 -34.34 -1.31
N CYS A 163 -8.89 -35.16 -0.38
CA CYS A 163 -8.39 -36.51 -0.15
C CYS A 163 -8.62 -37.44 -1.35
N ARG A 164 -9.77 -37.32 -2.02
CA ARG A 164 -10.14 -38.17 -3.17
C ARG A 164 -9.49 -37.73 -4.49
N ASN A 165 -9.16 -36.45 -4.61
CA ASN A 165 -8.60 -35.85 -5.82
C ASN A 165 -7.24 -35.18 -5.54
N PRO A 166 -6.22 -35.93 -5.08
CA PRO A 166 -4.92 -35.37 -4.82
C PRO A 166 -4.18 -35.01 -6.11
N VAL A 167 -3.45 -33.90 -6.11
CA VAL A 167 -2.64 -33.41 -7.21
C VAL A 167 -1.14 -33.62 -6.94
N ASP A 168 -0.27 -33.19 -7.83
CA ASP A 168 1.17 -33.14 -7.60
C ASP A 168 1.56 -31.82 -6.90
N LEU A 169 2.71 -31.80 -6.24
CA LEU A 169 3.29 -30.59 -5.66
C LEU A 169 3.69 -29.60 -6.76
N ASP A 170 3.45 -28.32 -6.51
CA ASP A 170 3.89 -27.24 -7.38
C ASP A 170 5.33 -26.83 -7.03
N MET A 171 6.28 -27.43 -7.75
CA MET A 171 7.70 -27.18 -7.52
C MET A 171 8.16 -25.79 -7.98
N ALA A 172 7.40 -25.11 -8.83
CA ALA A 172 7.69 -23.73 -9.23
C ALA A 172 7.44 -22.78 -8.06
N GLN A 173 6.30 -22.93 -7.38
CA GLN A 173 6.01 -22.17 -6.17
C GLN A 173 7.01 -22.46 -5.04
N ALA A 174 7.35 -23.73 -4.81
CA ALA A 174 8.37 -24.11 -3.84
C ALA A 174 9.75 -23.48 -4.17
N SER A 175 10.12 -23.43 -5.45
CA SER A 175 11.37 -22.80 -5.90
C SER A 175 11.38 -21.29 -5.70
N ALA A 176 10.24 -20.61 -5.86
CA ALA A 176 10.10 -19.18 -5.61
C ALA A 176 10.34 -18.85 -4.12
N VAL A 177 9.74 -19.61 -3.21
CA VAL A 177 9.99 -19.44 -1.76
C VAL A 177 11.46 -19.71 -1.43
N SER A 178 12.04 -20.78 -1.98
CA SER A 178 13.47 -21.08 -1.79
C SER A 178 14.37 -19.94 -2.29
N ALA A 179 14.03 -19.28 -3.42
CA ALA A 179 14.75 -18.13 -3.92
C ALA A 179 14.63 -16.93 -2.97
N ARG A 180 13.41 -16.66 -2.48
CA ARG A 180 13.16 -15.58 -1.51
C ARG A 180 13.96 -15.78 -0.23
N MET A 181 13.90 -16.97 0.36
CA MET A 181 14.64 -17.29 1.59
C MET A 181 16.16 -17.11 1.42
N GLU A 182 16.71 -17.51 0.27
CA GLU A 182 18.13 -17.34 -0.03
C GLU A 182 18.50 -15.86 -0.19
N LEU A 183 17.69 -15.08 -0.91
CA LEU A 183 17.90 -13.64 -1.11
C LEU A 183 17.78 -12.88 0.20
N ASP A 184 16.73 -13.14 0.99
CA ASP A 184 16.52 -12.49 2.28
C ASP A 184 17.69 -12.79 3.25
N LEU A 185 18.20 -14.03 3.28
CA LEU A 185 19.39 -14.39 4.07
C LEU A 185 20.63 -13.61 3.61
N ARG A 186 20.96 -13.66 2.32
CA ARG A 186 22.18 -13.06 1.79
C ARG A 186 22.16 -11.54 1.96
N VAL A 187 21.14 -10.90 1.43
CA VAL A 187 21.00 -9.43 1.45
C VAL A 187 20.83 -8.93 2.90
N GLY A 188 20.03 -9.64 3.70
CA GLY A 188 19.86 -9.36 5.13
C GLY A 188 21.18 -9.40 5.89
N ALA A 189 21.96 -10.46 5.73
CA ALA A 189 23.26 -10.61 6.40
C ALA A 189 24.29 -9.57 5.95
N ILE A 190 24.41 -9.32 4.65
CA ILE A 190 25.38 -8.39 4.07
C ILE A 190 25.18 -6.98 4.64
N PHE A 191 23.98 -6.44 4.50
CA PHE A 191 23.72 -5.06 4.95
C PHE A 191 23.62 -4.95 6.47
N THR A 192 23.06 -5.96 7.17
CA THR A 192 23.07 -5.97 8.64
C THR A 192 24.49 -5.94 9.21
N ARG A 193 25.40 -6.81 8.72
CA ARG A 193 26.78 -6.83 9.21
C ARG A 193 27.50 -5.54 8.88
N THR A 194 27.38 -5.06 7.65
CA THR A 194 28.04 -3.83 7.20
C THR A 194 27.64 -2.63 8.03
N GLN A 195 26.33 -2.35 8.13
CA GLN A 195 25.87 -1.17 8.86
C GLN A 195 26.06 -1.29 10.37
N SER A 196 25.85 -2.48 10.97
CA SER A 196 26.04 -2.66 12.41
C SER A 196 27.50 -2.50 12.80
N LEU A 197 28.44 -3.17 12.13
CA LEU A 197 29.87 -3.09 12.44
C LEU A 197 30.41 -1.66 12.29
N GLU A 198 30.01 -0.93 11.27
CA GLU A 198 30.49 0.44 11.04
C GLU A 198 29.86 1.46 11.99
N LEU A 199 28.57 1.32 12.31
CA LEU A 199 27.90 2.21 13.26
C LEU A 199 28.35 1.95 14.68
N GLN A 200 28.47 0.70 15.13
CA GLN A 200 28.99 0.33 16.44
C GLN A 200 30.40 0.88 16.71
N LYS A 201 31.27 0.87 15.69
CA LYS A 201 32.62 1.42 15.83
C LYS A 201 32.67 2.95 15.93
N ARG A 202 31.72 3.66 15.35
CA ARG A 202 31.83 5.10 15.09
C ARG A 202 30.76 5.96 15.78
N VAL A 203 29.69 5.35 16.29
CA VAL A 203 28.58 6.03 16.96
C VAL A 203 28.42 5.43 18.36
N ASN A 204 28.84 6.17 19.39
CA ASN A 204 28.96 5.65 20.76
C ASN A 204 27.61 5.17 21.33
N THR A 205 26.52 5.86 21.01
CA THR A 205 25.15 5.51 21.44
C THR A 205 24.63 4.22 20.82
N LEU A 206 25.29 3.70 19.78
CA LEU A 206 24.93 2.47 19.06
C LEU A 206 25.93 1.34 19.28
N ALA A 207 26.92 1.48 20.18
CA ALA A 207 28.02 0.53 20.35
C ALA A 207 27.56 -0.93 20.60
N ASP A 208 26.48 -1.10 21.37
CA ASP A 208 25.91 -2.42 21.70
C ASP A 208 24.59 -2.73 20.96
N LYS A 209 24.17 -1.86 20.01
CA LYS A 209 22.91 -2.03 19.32
C LYS A 209 23.08 -2.75 17.99
N LEU A 210 22.31 -3.82 17.78
CA LEU A 210 22.20 -4.48 16.49
C LEU A 210 21.34 -3.63 15.56
N ILE A 211 21.92 -3.25 14.41
CA ILE A 211 21.21 -2.49 13.39
C ILE A 211 20.86 -3.43 12.24
N SER A 212 19.72 -4.11 12.37
CA SER A 212 19.26 -5.09 11.40
C SER A 212 18.75 -4.45 10.13
N TYR A 213 19.10 -5.00 8.98
CA TYR A 213 18.53 -4.68 7.69
C TYR A 213 17.57 -5.79 7.24
N GLY A 214 16.48 -5.42 6.56
CA GLY A 214 15.60 -6.34 5.87
C GLY A 214 15.11 -5.73 4.56
N PRO A 215 15.10 -6.50 3.43
CA PRO A 215 14.77 -5.96 2.10
C PRO A 215 13.35 -5.39 2.00
N CYS A 216 12.41 -5.87 2.82
CA CYS A 216 11.05 -5.35 2.90
C CYS A 216 10.90 -4.27 3.99
N GLN A 217 11.61 -4.41 5.11
CA GLN A 217 11.46 -3.56 6.30
C GLN A 217 11.98 -2.13 6.07
N PHE A 218 13.07 -1.98 5.31
CA PHE A 218 13.63 -0.66 5.03
C PHE A 218 12.76 0.19 4.12
N PRO A 219 12.17 -0.31 3.03
CA PRO A 219 11.17 0.44 2.29
C PRO A 219 9.92 0.76 3.11
N THR A 220 9.52 -0.15 4.03
CA THR A 220 8.41 0.09 4.96
C THR A 220 8.73 1.26 5.91
N LEU A 221 9.95 1.31 6.45
CA LEU A 221 10.46 2.45 7.23
C LEU A 221 10.51 3.73 6.39
N GLY A 222 10.94 3.63 5.13
CA GLY A 222 11.01 4.76 4.21
C GLY A 222 9.67 5.47 4.04
N PHE A 223 8.55 4.75 3.93
CA PHE A 223 7.22 5.36 3.86
C PHE A 223 6.84 6.15 5.12
N VAL A 224 7.23 5.64 6.31
CA VAL A 224 6.94 6.32 7.58
C VAL A 224 7.74 7.63 7.67
N VAL A 225 9.02 7.59 7.29
CA VAL A 225 9.89 8.78 7.30
C VAL A 225 9.45 9.79 6.24
N ASP A 226 9.16 9.35 5.00
CA ASP A 226 8.69 10.24 3.93
C ASP A 226 7.41 10.99 4.33
N GLN A 227 6.47 10.32 5.02
CA GLN A 227 5.26 10.98 5.49
C GLN A 227 5.53 11.92 6.66
N TYR A 228 6.37 11.51 7.61
CA TYR A 228 6.79 12.36 8.72
C TYR A 228 7.42 13.66 8.21
N GLU A 229 8.29 13.60 7.23
CA GLU A 229 8.90 14.79 6.63
C GLU A 229 7.90 15.69 5.91
N ARG A 230 6.92 15.11 5.20
CA ARG A 230 5.84 15.90 4.60
C ARG A 230 5.03 16.64 5.65
N VAL A 231 4.82 16.00 6.81
CA VAL A 231 4.14 16.62 7.95
C VAL A 231 4.97 17.78 8.52
N GLN A 232 6.29 17.56 8.71
CA GLN A 232 7.18 18.58 9.24
C GLN A 232 7.42 19.76 8.27
N ALA A 233 7.45 19.49 6.98
CA ALA A 233 7.66 20.51 5.95
C ALA A 233 6.38 21.28 5.58
N PHE A 234 5.24 20.92 6.18
CA PHE A 234 3.96 21.55 5.86
C PHE A 234 3.91 22.98 6.42
N ILE A 235 3.63 23.94 5.54
CA ILE A 235 3.41 25.34 5.89
C ILE A 235 1.92 25.62 5.71
N PRO A 236 1.18 26.01 6.75
CA PRO A 236 -0.23 26.39 6.64
C PRO A 236 -0.37 27.65 5.77
N GLU A 237 -1.25 27.60 4.80
CA GLU A 237 -1.58 28.72 3.93
C GLU A 237 -3.01 29.18 4.20
N PRO A 238 -3.28 30.48 4.41
CA PRO A 238 -4.63 31.01 4.52
C PRO A 238 -5.35 30.96 3.18
N PHE A 239 -6.66 30.76 3.23
CA PHE A 239 -7.54 30.83 2.06
C PHE A 239 -8.88 31.45 2.44
N TRP A 240 -9.56 31.99 1.46
CA TRP A 240 -10.87 32.64 1.61
C TRP A 240 -11.89 31.98 0.69
N HIS A 241 -13.16 31.94 1.13
CA HIS A 241 -14.25 31.43 0.33
C HIS A 241 -15.56 32.17 0.73
N ILE A 242 -16.42 32.43 -0.24
CA ILE A 242 -17.73 32.99 0.01
C ILE A 242 -18.64 31.88 0.51
N HIS A 243 -19.21 32.06 1.68
CA HIS A 243 -20.19 31.19 2.28
C HIS A 243 -21.58 31.76 2.04
N VAL A 244 -22.50 30.91 1.57
CA VAL A 244 -23.90 31.27 1.35
C VAL A 244 -24.75 30.24 2.08
N GLY A 245 -25.68 30.70 2.92
CA GLY A 245 -26.59 29.86 3.67
C GLY A 245 -28.03 30.40 3.58
N ILE A 246 -29.02 29.50 3.55
CA ILE A 246 -30.44 29.83 3.65
C ILE A 246 -31.11 28.92 4.67
N ILE A 247 -32.04 29.47 5.44
CA ILE A 247 -32.84 28.75 6.42
C ILE A 247 -34.24 28.54 5.83
N ARG A 248 -34.55 27.27 5.51
CA ARG A 248 -35.90 26.86 5.04
C ARG A 248 -36.30 25.56 5.76
N ASP A 249 -37.58 25.44 6.09
CA ASP A 249 -38.14 24.26 6.74
C ASP A 249 -37.39 23.86 8.01
N GLU A 250 -37.02 24.83 8.85
CA GLU A 250 -36.21 24.67 10.06
C GLU A 250 -34.80 24.03 9.80
N SER A 251 -34.35 24.03 8.55
CA SER A 251 -33.06 23.48 8.13
C SER A 251 -32.19 24.53 7.45
N THR A 252 -30.92 24.60 7.88
CA THR A 252 -29.94 25.48 7.21
C THR A 252 -29.33 24.72 6.03
N THR A 253 -29.46 25.30 4.84
CA THR A 253 -28.83 24.80 3.62
C THR A 253 -27.66 25.68 3.26
N SER A 254 -26.46 25.10 3.24
CA SER A 254 -25.25 25.82 2.82
C SER A 254 -24.91 25.50 1.36
N PHE A 255 -24.60 26.55 0.60
CA PHE A 255 -24.18 26.46 -0.79
C PHE A 255 -22.65 26.58 -0.88
N SER A 256 -22.04 25.64 -1.57
CA SER A 256 -20.59 25.63 -1.83
C SER A 256 -20.25 26.53 -3.02
N TRP A 257 -19.33 27.44 -2.84
CA TRP A 257 -18.84 28.31 -3.90
C TRP A 257 -18.17 27.50 -5.02
N ARG A 258 -18.50 27.75 -6.27
CA ARG A 258 -17.97 26.99 -7.43
C ARG A 258 -16.47 27.16 -7.63
N ARG A 259 -15.90 28.34 -7.27
CA ARG A 259 -14.46 28.55 -7.28
C ARG A 259 -13.75 27.76 -6.16
N GLY A 260 -14.48 27.29 -5.16
CA GLY A 260 -13.99 26.55 -4.01
C GLY A 260 -13.35 27.48 -3.00
N ARG A 261 -12.04 27.70 -3.11
CA ARG A 261 -11.26 28.58 -2.21
C ARG A 261 -10.22 29.35 -3.00
N LEU A 262 -9.97 30.58 -2.59
CA LEU A 262 -8.92 31.44 -3.15
C LEU A 262 -7.83 31.70 -2.10
N TYR A 263 -6.60 31.80 -2.54
CA TYR A 263 -5.44 32.09 -1.69
C TYR A 263 -5.01 33.57 -1.78
N ASP A 264 -5.76 34.37 -2.50
CA ASP A 264 -5.57 35.81 -2.68
C ASP A 264 -6.75 36.52 -2.03
N GLN A 265 -6.52 37.13 -0.85
CA GLN A 265 -7.57 37.82 -0.08
C GLN A 265 -8.19 39.01 -0.84
N PRO A 266 -7.43 39.96 -1.42
CA PRO A 266 -7.97 41.05 -2.20
C PRO A 266 -8.91 40.60 -3.31
N VAL A 267 -8.58 39.55 -4.04
CA VAL A 267 -9.46 39.01 -5.09
C VAL A 267 -10.72 38.40 -4.50
N ALA A 268 -10.60 37.64 -3.40
CA ALA A 268 -11.74 37.04 -2.72
C ALA A 268 -12.67 38.12 -2.14
N GLN A 269 -12.10 39.22 -1.61
CA GLN A 269 -12.85 40.39 -1.08
C GLN A 269 -13.65 41.10 -2.18
N VAL A 270 -13.04 41.43 -3.31
CA VAL A 270 -13.73 42.09 -4.43
C VAL A 270 -14.91 41.24 -4.91
N LEU A 271 -14.76 39.92 -5.03
CA LEU A 271 -15.84 39.03 -5.44
C LEU A 271 -16.97 38.97 -4.39
N PHE A 272 -16.58 39.03 -3.11
CA PHE A 272 -17.54 39.10 -2.01
C PHE A 272 -18.29 40.43 -2.01
N ASP A 273 -17.59 41.56 -2.14
CA ASP A 273 -18.19 42.92 -2.19
C ASP A 273 -19.21 43.04 -3.34
N MET A 274 -18.95 42.38 -4.49
CA MET A 274 -19.90 42.28 -5.59
C MET A 274 -21.17 41.52 -5.19
N CYS A 275 -21.02 40.40 -4.48
CA CYS A 275 -22.13 39.61 -3.98
C CYS A 275 -22.92 40.38 -2.88
N GLU A 276 -22.23 41.09 -1.98
CA GLU A 276 -22.83 41.87 -0.92
C GLU A 276 -23.63 43.06 -1.48
N ALA A 277 -23.10 43.69 -2.54
CA ALA A 277 -23.79 44.81 -3.22
C ALA A 277 -25.08 44.36 -3.96
N GLN A 278 -25.16 43.10 -4.38
CA GLN A 278 -26.32 42.52 -5.07
C GLN A 278 -26.60 41.12 -4.48
N PRO A 279 -27.14 41.02 -3.27
CA PRO A 279 -27.21 39.76 -2.54
C PRO A 279 -28.27 38.77 -3.04
N THR A 280 -29.12 39.20 -3.98
CA THR A 280 -30.22 38.38 -4.48
C THR A 280 -29.67 37.14 -5.21
N ALA A 281 -29.91 35.97 -4.65
CA ALA A 281 -29.60 34.68 -5.26
C ALA A 281 -30.71 34.29 -6.27
N THR A 282 -30.32 33.87 -7.45
CA THR A 282 -31.22 33.34 -8.48
C THR A 282 -30.92 31.84 -8.70
N VAL A 283 -31.95 31.01 -8.63
CA VAL A 283 -31.81 29.58 -8.90
C VAL A 283 -31.68 29.34 -10.40
N LEU A 284 -30.49 28.92 -10.83
CA LEU A 284 -30.22 28.67 -12.26
C LEU A 284 -30.65 27.25 -12.68
N ASN A 285 -30.48 26.29 -11.81
CA ASN A 285 -30.68 24.86 -12.16
C ASN A 285 -31.01 24.04 -10.93
N GLN A 286 -31.94 23.10 -11.12
CA GLN A 286 -32.21 22.03 -10.13
C GLN A 286 -32.25 20.69 -10.86
N GLN A 287 -31.39 19.77 -10.45
CA GLN A 287 -31.31 18.46 -11.08
C GLN A 287 -31.32 17.35 -10.07
N THR A 288 -32.30 16.46 -10.16
CA THR A 288 -32.36 15.22 -9.36
C THR A 288 -31.93 14.02 -10.20
N LYS A 289 -30.96 13.28 -9.71
CA LYS A 289 -30.43 12.05 -10.34
C LYS A 289 -30.54 10.86 -9.40
N PRO A 290 -30.87 9.66 -9.92
CA PRO A 290 -30.70 8.45 -9.15
C PRO A 290 -29.21 8.26 -8.86
N THR A 291 -28.92 7.93 -7.63
CA THR A 291 -27.55 7.64 -7.16
C THR A 291 -27.53 6.32 -6.41
N GLN A 292 -26.35 5.71 -6.32
CA GLN A 292 -26.17 4.47 -5.56
C GLN A 292 -24.83 4.45 -4.84
N LYS A 293 -24.83 3.84 -3.66
CA LYS A 293 -23.61 3.49 -2.95
C LYS A 293 -23.35 2.01 -3.13
N TRP A 294 -22.19 1.72 -3.71
CA TRP A 294 -21.81 0.35 -4.03
C TRP A 294 -21.58 -0.49 -2.78
N LYS A 295 -22.17 -1.69 -2.77
CA LYS A 295 -21.84 -2.71 -1.78
C LYS A 295 -20.35 -3.04 -1.82
N PRO A 296 -19.74 -3.46 -0.70
CA PRO A 296 -18.30 -3.74 -0.65
C PRO A 296 -17.90 -4.88 -1.60
N LEU A 297 -16.62 -4.91 -1.97
CA LEU A 297 -16.01 -6.06 -2.66
C LEU A 297 -15.81 -7.21 -1.67
N PRO A 298 -15.71 -8.46 -2.17
CA PRO A 298 -15.30 -9.59 -1.36
C PRO A 298 -13.98 -9.32 -0.64
N LEU A 299 -13.78 -9.95 0.50
CA LEU A 299 -12.74 -9.60 1.46
C LEU A 299 -11.43 -10.33 1.15
N THR A 300 -10.36 -9.55 0.93
CA THR A 300 -8.97 -10.03 0.84
C THR A 300 -8.27 -9.87 2.19
N THR A 301 -7.09 -10.49 2.36
CA THR A 301 -6.24 -10.34 3.55
C THR A 301 -5.86 -8.88 3.82
N VAL A 302 -5.41 -8.17 2.79
CA VAL A 302 -5.05 -6.75 2.90
C VAL A 302 -6.23 -5.90 3.34
N GLU A 303 -7.41 -6.12 2.75
CA GLU A 303 -8.61 -5.37 3.09
C GLU A 303 -9.12 -5.71 4.50
N LEU A 304 -8.99 -6.98 4.94
CA LEU A 304 -9.28 -7.38 6.30
C LEU A 304 -8.38 -6.67 7.32
N GLN A 305 -7.07 -6.64 7.08
CA GLN A 305 -6.11 -5.95 7.93
C GLN A 305 -6.40 -4.45 8.02
N LYS A 306 -6.62 -3.78 6.90
CA LYS A 306 -6.95 -2.35 6.83
C LYS A 306 -8.24 -2.01 7.55
N THR A 307 -9.31 -2.72 7.17
CA THR A 307 -10.65 -2.47 7.70
C THR A 307 -10.71 -2.81 9.19
N GLY A 308 -10.17 -3.96 9.58
CA GLY A 308 -10.12 -4.39 10.96
C GLY A 308 -9.29 -3.44 11.83
N SER A 309 -8.13 -2.99 11.36
CA SER A 309 -7.31 -2.03 12.11
C SER A 309 -8.05 -0.71 12.35
N ARG A 310 -8.70 -0.16 11.32
CA ARG A 310 -9.46 1.09 11.44
C ARG A 310 -10.71 0.97 12.31
N LEU A 311 -11.48 -0.10 12.14
CA LEU A 311 -12.80 -0.26 12.78
C LEU A 311 -12.71 -0.91 14.16
N LEU A 312 -11.85 -1.91 14.32
CA LEU A 312 -11.73 -2.67 15.55
C LEU A 312 -10.59 -2.16 16.46
N ARG A 313 -9.74 -1.27 15.94
CA ARG A 313 -8.57 -0.71 16.66
C ARG A 313 -7.63 -1.80 17.18
N MET A 314 -7.37 -2.77 16.32
CA MET A 314 -6.42 -3.85 16.53
C MET A 314 -5.26 -3.70 15.55
N THR A 315 -4.09 -4.23 15.91
CA THR A 315 -2.97 -4.29 14.97
C THR A 315 -3.29 -5.25 13.81
N PRO A 316 -2.82 -4.99 12.57
CA PRO A 316 -2.98 -5.91 11.45
C PRO A 316 -2.52 -7.34 11.77
N LYS A 317 -1.42 -7.50 12.49
CA LYS A 317 -0.90 -8.79 12.96
C LYS A 317 -1.92 -9.52 13.83
N ARG A 318 -2.48 -8.84 14.84
CA ARG A 318 -3.48 -9.45 15.75
C ARG A 318 -4.76 -9.90 15.02
N ILE A 319 -5.20 -9.11 14.03
CA ILE A 319 -6.36 -9.45 13.21
C ILE A 319 -6.11 -10.74 12.41
N LEU A 320 -4.92 -10.86 11.83
CA LEU A 320 -4.54 -12.04 11.05
C LEU A 320 -4.40 -13.28 11.94
N GLU A 321 -3.74 -13.19 13.10
CA GLU A 321 -3.62 -14.25 14.08
C GLU A 321 -5.00 -14.82 14.48
N ILE A 322 -5.95 -13.94 14.80
CA ILE A 322 -7.31 -14.34 15.15
C ILE A 322 -7.99 -15.06 13.96
N SER A 323 -7.85 -14.51 12.77
CA SER A 323 -8.44 -15.08 11.56
C SER A 323 -7.89 -16.49 11.26
N GLU A 324 -6.58 -16.72 11.47
CA GLU A 324 -5.96 -18.02 11.35
C GLU A 324 -6.43 -19.01 12.40
N GLN A 325 -6.59 -18.57 13.65
CA GLN A 325 -7.16 -19.41 14.71
C GLN A 325 -8.59 -19.83 14.37
N LEU A 326 -9.41 -18.93 13.83
CA LEU A 326 -10.77 -19.24 13.39
C LEU A 326 -10.79 -20.17 12.17
N TYR A 327 -9.85 -20.00 11.23
CA TYR A 327 -9.66 -20.93 10.11
C TYR A 327 -9.29 -22.34 10.58
N GLN A 328 -8.32 -22.49 11.47
CA GLN A 328 -7.90 -23.78 12.01
C GLN A 328 -9.03 -24.51 12.75
N ARG A 329 -9.99 -23.74 13.31
CA ARG A 329 -11.22 -24.27 13.93
C ARG A 329 -12.32 -24.61 12.90
N GLY A 330 -12.11 -24.34 11.61
CA GLY A 330 -13.09 -24.56 10.55
C GLY A 330 -14.26 -23.58 10.56
N ILE A 331 -14.06 -22.37 11.13
CA ILE A 331 -15.08 -21.32 11.25
C ILE A 331 -15.00 -20.33 10.09
N LEU A 332 -13.80 -20.07 9.61
CA LEU A 332 -13.53 -19.21 8.45
C LEU A 332 -12.86 -20.00 7.31
N SER A 333 -12.91 -19.48 6.10
CA SER A 333 -12.04 -19.87 5.00
C SER A 333 -10.61 -19.41 5.27
N TYR A 334 -9.64 -19.88 4.49
CA TYR A 334 -8.24 -19.51 4.60
C TYR A 334 -8.07 -17.98 4.55
N PRO A 335 -7.41 -17.36 5.54
CA PRO A 335 -7.42 -15.89 5.68
C PRO A 335 -6.31 -15.18 4.89
N ARG A 336 -5.38 -15.93 4.27
CA ARG A 336 -4.31 -15.36 3.45
C ARG A 336 -4.65 -15.55 1.98
N THR A 337 -5.34 -14.58 1.39
CA THR A 337 -5.76 -14.59 -0.01
C THR A 337 -5.79 -13.19 -0.59
N GLU A 338 -5.33 -13.05 -1.82
CA GLU A 338 -5.47 -11.81 -2.60
C GLU A 338 -6.78 -11.79 -3.40
N THR A 339 -7.54 -12.89 -3.40
CA THR A 339 -8.74 -13.06 -4.22
C THR A 339 -9.88 -12.17 -3.74
N ASP A 340 -10.44 -11.34 -4.64
CA ASP A 340 -11.58 -10.45 -4.42
C ASP A 340 -12.77 -10.76 -5.33
N GLN A 341 -12.85 -11.99 -5.84
CA GLN A 341 -13.93 -12.49 -6.67
C GLN A 341 -14.25 -13.95 -6.34
N PHE A 342 -15.54 -14.30 -6.35
CA PHE A 342 -15.98 -15.68 -6.13
C PHE A 342 -16.16 -16.41 -7.44
N ASP A 343 -15.85 -17.70 -7.46
CA ASP A 343 -16.08 -18.59 -8.61
C ASP A 343 -17.56 -18.64 -8.99
N ARG A 344 -17.85 -18.92 -10.27
CA ARG A 344 -19.22 -18.90 -10.81
C ARG A 344 -20.18 -19.85 -10.10
N ASP A 345 -19.70 -20.99 -9.67
CA ASP A 345 -20.44 -22.12 -9.03
C ASP A 345 -20.37 -22.08 -7.51
N PHE A 346 -19.85 -20.98 -6.95
CA PHE A 346 -19.76 -20.83 -5.52
C PHE A 346 -21.15 -20.80 -4.87
N ASN A 347 -21.38 -21.69 -3.87
CA ASN A 347 -22.67 -21.87 -3.19
C ASN A 347 -22.86 -20.86 -2.05
N PHE A 348 -23.41 -19.70 -2.37
CA PHE A 348 -23.73 -18.67 -1.37
C PHE A 348 -24.89 -19.05 -0.46
N HIS A 349 -25.92 -19.72 -0.99
CA HIS A 349 -27.15 -20.03 -0.27
C HIS A 349 -26.89 -20.84 0.99
N GLU A 350 -26.07 -21.89 0.92
CA GLU A 350 -25.74 -22.71 2.07
C GLU A 350 -25.05 -21.91 3.19
N LEU A 351 -24.14 -21.00 2.81
CA LEU A 351 -23.39 -20.18 3.78
C LEU A 351 -24.27 -19.10 4.41
N ILE A 352 -25.16 -18.47 3.65
CA ILE A 352 -26.12 -17.49 4.14
C ILE A 352 -27.12 -18.19 5.08
N GLN A 353 -27.60 -19.38 4.69
CA GLN A 353 -28.53 -20.18 5.51
C GLN A 353 -27.95 -20.48 6.89
N LYS A 354 -26.66 -20.78 6.99
CA LYS A 354 -26.00 -21.00 8.30
C LYS A 354 -26.04 -19.78 9.20
N GLN A 355 -26.14 -18.54 8.64
CA GLN A 355 -26.13 -17.30 9.40
C GLN A 355 -27.51 -16.82 9.87
N THR A 356 -28.61 -17.48 9.48
CA THR A 356 -29.97 -17.05 9.80
C THR A 356 -30.31 -17.17 11.30
N GLY A 357 -29.56 -17.96 12.06
CA GLY A 357 -29.78 -18.16 13.50
C GLY A 357 -29.21 -17.06 14.41
N ASP A 358 -28.54 -16.05 13.88
CA ASP A 358 -27.91 -14.99 14.69
C ASP A 358 -28.91 -13.88 15.03
N GLY A 359 -28.83 -13.36 16.28
CA GLY A 359 -29.73 -12.30 16.73
C GLY A 359 -29.47 -10.91 16.11
N ALA A 360 -28.25 -10.68 15.58
CA ALA A 360 -27.83 -9.37 15.07
C ALA A 360 -27.93 -9.23 13.55
N TRP A 361 -27.81 -10.32 12.79
CA TRP A 361 -27.88 -10.33 11.33
C TRP A 361 -28.73 -11.45 10.75
N GLY A 362 -29.31 -12.35 11.59
CA GLY A 362 -30.05 -13.51 11.11
C GLY A 362 -31.28 -13.13 10.28
N GLN A 363 -32.03 -12.13 10.69
CA GLN A 363 -33.15 -11.60 9.91
C GLN A 363 -32.73 -11.08 8.55
N PHE A 364 -31.57 -10.38 8.50
CA PHE A 364 -31.01 -9.91 7.24
C PHE A 364 -30.58 -11.06 6.33
N ALA A 365 -29.96 -12.10 6.89
CA ALA A 365 -29.58 -13.31 6.16
C ALA A 365 -30.82 -14.04 5.61
N ASP A 366 -31.88 -14.12 6.39
CA ASP A 366 -33.16 -14.69 5.95
C ASP A 366 -33.78 -13.86 4.80
N ASN A 367 -33.78 -12.56 4.90
CA ASN A 367 -34.24 -11.66 3.83
C ASN A 367 -33.45 -11.81 2.53
N LEU A 368 -32.14 -12.11 2.60
CA LEU A 368 -31.34 -12.40 1.39
C LEU A 368 -31.87 -13.66 0.68
N LEU A 369 -32.26 -14.69 1.42
CA LEU A 369 -32.72 -15.96 0.86
C LEU A 369 -34.18 -15.92 0.39
N ASN A 370 -35.06 -15.34 1.20
CA ASN A 370 -36.50 -15.52 1.07
C ASN A 370 -37.24 -14.28 0.52
N ALA A 371 -36.66 -13.07 0.63
CA ALA A 371 -37.27 -11.80 0.22
C ALA A 371 -36.64 -11.16 -1.04
N ASN A 372 -36.01 -11.98 -1.90
CA ASN A 372 -35.32 -11.50 -3.12
C ASN A 372 -34.26 -10.40 -2.84
N GLY A 373 -33.65 -10.45 -1.64
CA GLY A 373 -32.59 -9.53 -1.22
C GLY A 373 -31.20 -9.88 -1.79
N PHE A 374 -31.03 -11.14 -2.23
CA PHE A 374 -29.77 -11.64 -2.73
C PHE A 374 -29.40 -11.03 -4.09
N GLU A 375 -28.18 -10.56 -4.18
CA GLU A 375 -27.51 -10.21 -5.42
C GLU A 375 -26.07 -10.69 -5.33
N ARG A 376 -25.61 -11.42 -6.37
CA ARG A 376 -24.25 -11.97 -6.40
C ARG A 376 -23.21 -10.90 -6.08
N PRO A 377 -22.17 -11.19 -5.28
CA PRO A 377 -21.06 -10.27 -5.01
C PRO A 377 -20.44 -9.73 -6.29
N ARG A 378 -20.01 -8.47 -6.25
CA ARG A 378 -19.24 -7.86 -7.33
C ARG A 378 -17.90 -8.57 -7.45
N ASN A 379 -17.40 -8.71 -8.66
CA ASN A 379 -16.05 -9.21 -8.89
C ASN A 379 -15.06 -8.05 -8.80
N GLY A 380 -13.99 -8.25 -8.04
CA GLY A 380 -12.79 -7.44 -8.11
C GLY A 380 -11.88 -7.88 -9.27
N LYS A 381 -10.59 -7.63 -9.13
CA LYS A 381 -9.60 -7.89 -10.19
C LYS A 381 -8.51 -8.88 -9.79
N LYS A 382 -8.40 -9.18 -8.51
CA LYS A 382 -7.38 -10.06 -7.96
C LYS A 382 -7.91 -11.50 -7.84
N ASN A 383 -7.09 -12.49 -8.23
CA ASN A 383 -7.39 -13.91 -8.06
C ASN A 383 -6.07 -14.69 -7.94
N ASP A 384 -5.79 -15.25 -6.79
CA ASP A 384 -4.62 -16.09 -6.52
C ASP A 384 -4.76 -17.52 -7.09
N LYS A 385 -5.93 -17.85 -7.64
CA LYS A 385 -6.26 -19.17 -8.21
C LYS A 385 -6.17 -20.34 -7.22
N ALA A 386 -6.00 -20.04 -5.95
CA ALA A 386 -5.87 -21.01 -4.87
C ALA A 386 -7.04 -20.97 -3.90
N HIS A 387 -7.53 -19.78 -3.58
CA HIS A 387 -8.54 -19.58 -2.55
C HIS A 387 -9.67 -18.66 -3.00
N PRO A 388 -10.90 -18.86 -2.47
CA PRO A 388 -11.94 -17.85 -2.53
C PRO A 388 -11.62 -16.69 -1.58
N PRO A 389 -12.33 -15.55 -1.70
CA PRO A 389 -12.29 -14.47 -0.71
C PRO A 389 -12.61 -14.97 0.70
N ILE A 390 -12.11 -14.25 1.70
CA ILE A 390 -12.37 -14.59 3.12
C ILE A 390 -13.86 -14.53 3.42
N HIS A 391 -14.40 -15.62 3.97
CA HIS A 391 -15.82 -15.75 4.30
C HIS A 391 -16.06 -16.73 5.46
N PRO A 392 -17.20 -16.64 6.16
CA PRO A 392 -17.56 -17.61 7.19
C PRO A 392 -17.92 -18.96 6.56
N THR A 393 -17.42 -20.05 7.11
CA THR A 393 -17.72 -21.43 6.68
C THR A 393 -18.79 -22.08 7.55
N SER A 394 -18.96 -21.57 8.78
CA SER A 394 -19.96 -22.04 9.73
C SER A 394 -20.44 -20.89 10.62
N TYR A 395 -21.61 -21.07 11.23
CA TYR A 395 -22.11 -20.16 12.27
C TYR A 395 -21.65 -20.62 13.64
N VAL A 396 -21.21 -19.68 14.46
CA VAL A 396 -20.84 -19.90 15.86
C VAL A 396 -21.31 -18.72 16.72
N ASN A 397 -21.88 -19.01 17.90
CA ASN A 397 -22.41 -18.03 18.84
C ASN A 397 -21.62 -17.94 20.16
N ASN A 398 -20.58 -18.77 20.33
CA ASN A 398 -19.80 -18.89 21.55
C ASN A 398 -18.43 -18.21 21.50
N LEU A 399 -18.21 -17.32 20.55
CA LEU A 399 -17.03 -16.49 20.48
C LEU A 399 -17.13 -15.30 21.44
N ASN A 400 -16.00 -14.90 22.02
CA ASN A 400 -15.92 -13.79 22.96
C ASN A 400 -14.76 -12.85 22.60
N GLY A 401 -14.76 -11.64 23.16
CA GLY A 401 -13.67 -10.69 23.02
C GLY A 401 -13.36 -10.34 21.56
N ASP A 402 -12.07 -10.35 21.23
CA ASP A 402 -11.57 -9.96 19.91
C ASP A 402 -11.93 -10.97 18.81
N ASP A 403 -11.95 -12.27 19.14
CA ASP A 403 -12.37 -13.32 18.18
C ASP A 403 -13.77 -13.04 17.65
N LYS A 404 -14.70 -12.66 18.54
CA LYS A 404 -16.05 -12.30 18.13
C LYS A 404 -16.07 -11.07 17.24
N ARG A 405 -15.35 -10.03 17.60
CA ARG A 405 -15.31 -8.76 16.84
C ARG A 405 -14.78 -8.96 15.40
N VAL A 406 -13.73 -9.77 15.24
CA VAL A 406 -13.18 -10.11 13.92
C VAL A 406 -14.17 -10.97 13.13
N TYR A 407 -14.76 -11.99 13.76
CA TYR A 407 -15.78 -12.82 13.13
C TYR A 407 -17.00 -12.01 12.68
N ASP A 408 -17.55 -11.13 13.54
CA ASP A 408 -18.67 -10.24 13.23
C ASP A 408 -18.37 -9.36 12.01
N LEU A 409 -17.16 -8.79 11.93
CA LEU A 409 -16.72 -7.98 10.80
C LEU A 409 -16.74 -8.79 9.49
N ILE A 410 -16.21 -10.01 9.52
CA ILE A 410 -16.12 -10.89 8.34
C ILE A 410 -17.50 -11.35 7.89
N VAL A 411 -18.38 -11.76 8.83
CA VAL A 411 -19.75 -12.18 8.50
C VAL A 411 -20.54 -11.03 7.91
N ARG A 412 -20.54 -9.86 8.56
CA ARG A 412 -21.25 -8.68 8.06
C ARG A 412 -20.75 -8.24 6.69
N ARG A 413 -19.43 -8.31 6.45
CA ARG A 413 -18.85 -8.03 5.14
C ARG A 413 -19.33 -9.02 4.07
N PHE A 414 -19.34 -10.31 4.39
CA PHE A 414 -19.82 -11.38 3.50
C PHE A 414 -21.29 -11.18 3.12
N LEU A 415 -22.18 -10.98 4.10
CA LEU A 415 -23.60 -10.75 3.87
C LEU A 415 -23.83 -9.45 3.06
N ALA A 416 -23.10 -8.40 3.35
CA ALA A 416 -23.15 -7.14 2.60
C ALA A 416 -22.76 -7.34 1.12
N CYS A 417 -21.70 -8.13 0.85
CA CYS A 417 -21.33 -8.49 -0.52
C CYS A 417 -22.45 -9.22 -1.27
N CYS A 418 -23.24 -10.02 -0.57
CA CYS A 418 -24.35 -10.80 -1.10
C CYS A 418 -25.67 -10.02 -1.24
N SER A 419 -25.71 -8.76 -0.81
CA SER A 419 -26.89 -7.87 -0.88
C SER A 419 -26.90 -7.01 -2.14
N LYS A 420 -27.92 -6.18 -2.28
CA LYS A 420 -28.02 -5.14 -3.30
C LYS A 420 -27.25 -3.88 -2.89
N ASN A 421 -26.90 -3.04 -3.87
CA ASN A 421 -26.37 -1.71 -3.61
C ASN A 421 -27.39 -0.83 -2.88
N ALA A 422 -26.94 0.09 -2.04
CA ALA A 422 -27.83 1.11 -1.50
C ALA A 422 -28.21 2.11 -2.62
N ARG A 423 -29.47 2.53 -2.65
CA ARG A 423 -30.03 3.41 -3.68
C ARG A 423 -30.60 4.66 -3.07
N GLY A 424 -30.42 5.75 -3.77
CA GLY A 424 -30.91 7.07 -3.36
C GLY A 424 -31.15 7.97 -4.55
N SER A 425 -31.55 9.18 -4.24
CA SER A 425 -31.68 10.29 -5.19
C SER A 425 -30.82 11.44 -4.71
N GLU A 426 -29.94 11.94 -5.56
CA GLU A 426 -29.13 13.13 -5.30
C GLU A 426 -29.76 14.30 -6.06
N THR A 427 -30.13 15.38 -5.35
CA THR A 427 -30.58 16.64 -5.92
C THR A 427 -29.46 17.65 -5.82
N THR A 428 -29.12 18.28 -6.91
CA THR A 428 -28.15 19.38 -6.96
C THR A 428 -28.91 20.66 -7.37
N VAL A 429 -28.76 21.72 -6.60
CA VAL A 429 -29.27 23.05 -6.88
C VAL A 429 -28.07 23.96 -7.15
N GLU A 430 -28.13 24.73 -8.21
CA GLU A 430 -27.15 25.74 -8.59
C GLU A 430 -27.82 27.13 -8.53
N ILE A 431 -27.19 28.05 -7.83
CA ILE A 431 -27.62 29.43 -7.70
C ILE A 431 -26.51 30.38 -8.19
N GLU A 432 -26.90 31.58 -8.55
CA GLU A 432 -26.02 32.71 -8.94
C GLU A 432 -26.29 33.90 -8.05
N ILE A 433 -25.26 34.60 -7.60
CA ILE A 433 -25.28 35.87 -6.91
C ILE A 433 -24.23 36.76 -7.56
N ALA A 434 -24.62 37.86 -8.17
CA ALA A 434 -23.74 38.86 -8.82
C ALA A 434 -22.69 38.22 -9.79
N GLY A 435 -23.06 37.18 -10.55
CA GLY A 435 -22.19 36.46 -11.47
C GLY A 435 -21.35 35.34 -10.84
N GLU A 436 -21.39 35.16 -9.53
CA GLU A 436 -20.74 34.07 -8.83
C GLU A 436 -21.74 32.91 -8.63
N HIS A 437 -21.23 31.69 -8.84
CA HIS A 437 -22.04 30.47 -8.80
C HIS A 437 -21.81 29.66 -7.53
N PHE A 438 -22.90 29.13 -6.97
CA PHE A 438 -22.86 28.28 -5.78
C PHE A 438 -23.72 27.04 -5.98
N THR A 439 -23.37 25.94 -5.31
CA THR A 439 -24.09 24.69 -5.44
C THR A 439 -24.40 24.06 -4.09
N ALA A 440 -25.63 23.60 -3.92
CA ALA A 440 -26.03 22.75 -2.78
C ALA A 440 -26.40 21.34 -3.27
N LYS A 441 -26.21 20.35 -2.41
CA LYS A 441 -26.53 18.95 -2.72
C LYS A 441 -27.38 18.35 -1.61
N GLY A 442 -28.47 17.75 -2.02
CA GLY A 442 -29.33 16.95 -1.15
C GLY A 442 -29.23 15.47 -1.50
N LEU A 443 -29.42 14.59 -0.52
CA LEU A 443 -29.44 13.15 -0.71
C LEU A 443 -30.62 12.54 0.03
N ILE A 444 -31.45 11.81 -0.69
CA ILE A 444 -32.51 10.99 -0.11
C ILE A 444 -32.14 9.51 -0.29
N VAL A 445 -31.90 8.82 0.81
CA VAL A 445 -31.64 7.37 0.79
C VAL A 445 -32.98 6.65 0.71
N ARG A 446 -33.23 5.94 -0.41
CA ARG A 446 -34.48 5.24 -0.67
C ARG A 446 -34.44 3.79 -0.20
N GLU A 447 -33.34 3.11 -0.47
CA GLU A 447 -33.11 1.69 -0.14
C GLU A 447 -31.73 1.57 0.52
N ARG A 448 -31.71 1.16 1.77
CA ARG A 448 -30.45 1.00 2.52
C ARG A 448 -29.72 -0.30 2.12
N ASN A 449 -30.46 -1.38 1.86
CA ASN A 449 -29.92 -2.67 1.41
C ASN A 449 -28.74 -3.16 2.26
N TYR A 450 -27.51 -3.28 1.69
CA TYR A 450 -26.34 -3.78 2.41
C TYR A 450 -25.96 -2.96 3.66
N LEU A 451 -26.34 -1.68 3.71
CA LEU A 451 -26.04 -0.81 4.87
C LEU A 451 -26.77 -1.24 6.15
N ASP A 452 -27.79 -2.07 6.06
CA ASP A 452 -28.51 -2.55 7.23
C ASP A 452 -27.72 -3.63 7.99
N VAL A 453 -26.88 -4.40 7.30
CA VAL A 453 -25.98 -5.37 7.92
C VAL A 453 -24.57 -4.85 8.13
N TYR A 454 -24.06 -4.01 7.20
CA TYR A 454 -22.70 -3.50 7.25
C TYR A 454 -22.67 -2.14 7.96
N ILE A 455 -22.84 -2.19 9.27
CA ILE A 455 -22.98 -1.03 10.17
C ILE A 455 -21.77 -0.08 10.18
N TYR A 456 -20.66 -0.52 9.63
CA TYR A 456 -19.41 0.23 9.55
C TYR A 456 -19.40 1.28 8.43
N ASP A 457 -20.32 1.17 7.48
CA ASP A 457 -20.43 2.08 6.35
C ASP A 457 -21.66 2.98 6.51
N LYS A 458 -21.45 4.30 6.40
CA LYS A 458 -22.49 5.29 6.61
C LYS A 458 -22.86 5.96 5.29
N TRP A 459 -24.13 6.04 5.02
CA TRP A 459 -24.71 6.83 3.93
C TRP A 459 -25.97 7.48 4.44
N GLN A 460 -25.81 8.71 4.92
CA GLN A 460 -26.90 9.47 5.54
C GLN A 460 -27.52 10.39 4.49
N GLY A 461 -28.84 10.52 4.54
CA GLY A 461 -29.54 11.53 3.78
C GLY A 461 -29.12 12.93 4.25
N ASN A 462 -29.11 13.87 3.32
CA ASN A 462 -28.97 15.30 3.57
C ASN A 462 -30.22 15.95 3.01
N TYR A 463 -31.01 16.56 3.87
CA TYR A 463 -32.23 17.27 3.44
C TYR A 463 -31.82 18.51 2.64
N LEU A 464 -32.45 18.70 1.52
CA LEU A 464 -32.38 19.91 0.72
C LEU A 464 -33.79 20.37 0.47
N PRO A 465 -34.16 21.60 0.88
CA PRO A 465 -35.45 22.19 0.59
C PRO A 465 -35.73 22.22 -0.91
N ASP A 466 -37.00 22.35 -1.27
CA ASP A 466 -37.38 22.48 -2.68
C ASP A 466 -37.12 23.91 -3.19
N PHE A 467 -36.50 24.00 -4.36
CA PHE A 467 -36.17 25.23 -5.04
C PHE A 467 -36.76 25.18 -6.45
N GLN A 468 -37.23 26.32 -6.96
CA GLN A 468 -37.73 26.40 -8.32
C GLN A 468 -36.73 27.13 -9.23
N VAL A 469 -36.53 26.65 -10.46
CA VAL A 469 -35.65 27.32 -11.43
C VAL A 469 -36.22 28.72 -11.73
N GLY A 470 -35.39 29.73 -11.62
CA GLY A 470 -35.77 31.14 -11.73
C GLY A 470 -36.28 31.79 -10.42
N GLU A 471 -36.36 31.03 -9.34
CA GLU A 471 -36.67 31.55 -8.00
C GLU A 471 -35.58 32.49 -7.54
N GLN A 472 -35.96 33.60 -6.92
CA GLN A 472 -35.06 34.57 -6.32
C GLN A 472 -35.30 34.65 -4.82
N PHE A 473 -34.19 34.71 -4.07
CA PHE A 473 -34.21 34.83 -2.62
C PHE A 473 -32.98 35.61 -2.12
N GLU A 474 -33.08 36.17 -0.93
CA GLU A 474 -31.93 36.73 -0.22
C GLU A 474 -31.38 35.66 0.74
N PRO A 475 -30.05 35.35 0.74
CA PRO A 475 -29.45 34.43 1.70
C PRO A 475 -29.57 34.96 3.13
N ASP A 476 -29.82 34.07 4.09
CA ASP A 476 -29.74 34.39 5.53
C ASP A 476 -28.29 34.57 6.00
N GLU A 477 -27.34 33.88 5.34
CA GLU A 477 -25.91 33.96 5.61
C GLU A 477 -25.18 34.26 4.28
N LEU A 478 -24.49 35.37 4.21
CA LEU A 478 -23.59 35.74 3.11
C LEU A 478 -22.30 36.29 3.75
N GLU A 479 -21.24 35.49 3.78
CA GLU A 479 -20.04 35.83 4.52
C GLU A 479 -18.79 35.46 3.74
N LEU A 480 -17.74 36.29 3.83
CA LEU A 480 -16.39 35.90 3.40
C LEU A 480 -15.69 35.17 4.55
N LYS A 481 -15.59 33.85 4.46
CA LYS A 481 -14.97 33.04 5.49
C LYS A 481 -13.49 32.81 5.19
N GLU A 482 -12.67 33.05 6.20
CA GLU A 482 -11.24 32.69 6.19
C GLU A 482 -11.04 31.28 6.73
N GLY A 483 -10.15 30.55 6.11
CA GLY A 483 -9.70 29.23 6.56
C GLY A 483 -8.20 29.08 6.38
N THR A 484 -7.63 28.07 6.98
CA THR A 484 -6.21 27.73 6.82
C THR A 484 -6.08 26.28 6.38
N THR A 485 -5.15 26.00 5.46
CA THR A 485 -4.87 24.63 5.06
C THR A 485 -4.37 23.82 6.25
N THR A 486 -4.79 22.55 6.35
CA THR A 486 -4.47 21.67 7.47
C THR A 486 -3.33 20.72 7.14
N GLN A 487 -2.43 20.54 8.09
CA GLN A 487 -1.32 19.62 8.02
C GLN A 487 -1.80 18.18 7.73
N PRO A 488 -1.12 17.41 6.85
CA PRO A 488 -1.46 16.00 6.64
C PRO A 488 -1.18 15.18 7.90
N ASN A 489 -1.97 14.15 8.14
CA ASN A 489 -1.77 13.26 9.27
C ASN A 489 -0.54 12.36 9.08
N LEU A 490 0.06 11.93 10.19
CA LEU A 490 1.00 10.81 10.22
C LEU A 490 0.31 9.51 9.75
N LEU A 491 1.09 8.49 9.38
CA LEU A 491 0.53 7.21 8.97
C LEU A 491 -0.01 6.42 10.17
N THR A 492 -1.14 5.77 9.96
CA THR A 492 -1.58 4.64 10.80
C THR A 492 -1.03 3.32 10.23
N GLU A 493 -1.08 2.23 11.02
CA GLU A 493 -0.73 0.90 10.50
C GLU A 493 -1.58 0.53 9.26
N ALA A 494 -2.87 0.89 9.24
CA ALA A 494 -3.75 0.63 8.09
C ALA A 494 -3.34 1.40 6.83
N ASP A 495 -2.83 2.63 7.00
CA ASP A 495 -2.30 3.42 5.87
C ASP A 495 -1.00 2.83 5.35
N LEU A 496 -0.14 2.35 6.25
CA LEU A 496 1.11 1.69 5.89
C LEU A 496 0.85 0.37 5.15
N VAL A 497 -0.11 -0.46 5.61
CA VAL A 497 -0.57 -1.65 4.86
C VAL A 497 -1.00 -1.26 3.44
N SER A 498 -1.75 -0.17 3.29
CA SER A 498 -2.21 0.32 1.97
C SER A 498 -1.04 0.75 1.08
N LEU A 499 -0.02 1.40 1.65
CA LEU A 499 1.17 1.83 0.91
C LEU A 499 2.02 0.64 0.47
N MET A 500 2.18 -0.37 1.31
CA MET A 500 2.94 -1.58 0.99
C MET A 500 2.25 -2.37 -0.14
N ASP A 501 0.95 -2.63 -0.03
CA ASP A 501 0.15 -3.29 -1.09
C ASP A 501 0.23 -2.53 -2.42
N LYS A 502 -0.01 -1.21 -2.39
CA LYS A 502 0.07 -0.35 -3.58
C LYS A 502 1.44 -0.39 -4.26
N ASN A 503 2.50 -0.54 -3.50
CA ASN A 503 3.86 -0.58 -4.01
C ASN A 503 4.36 -2.00 -4.31
N GLY A 504 3.56 -3.03 -4.05
CA GLY A 504 3.90 -4.43 -4.31
C GLY A 504 5.10 -4.91 -3.49
N ILE A 505 5.17 -4.51 -2.21
CA ILE A 505 6.18 -4.97 -1.26
C ILE A 505 5.51 -5.71 -0.10
N GLY A 506 6.05 -6.88 0.22
CA GLY A 506 5.40 -7.84 1.09
C GLY A 506 4.30 -8.61 0.36
N THR A 507 4.09 -9.85 0.78
CA THR A 507 2.94 -10.65 0.35
C THR A 507 1.75 -10.38 1.28
N ASP A 508 0.57 -10.84 0.90
CA ASP A 508 -0.62 -10.84 1.76
C ASP A 508 -0.34 -11.43 3.15
N ALA A 509 0.55 -12.43 3.22
CA ALA A 509 0.95 -13.08 4.46
C ALA A 509 1.91 -12.26 5.34
N THR A 510 2.77 -11.40 4.75
CA THR A 510 3.93 -10.84 5.45
C THR A 510 3.89 -9.34 5.73
N ILE A 511 2.94 -8.60 5.16
CA ILE A 511 2.84 -7.14 5.34
C ILE A 511 2.75 -6.77 6.83
N ALA A 512 1.86 -7.42 7.58
CA ALA A 512 1.67 -7.15 9.00
C ALA A 512 2.92 -7.45 9.84
N GLU A 513 3.67 -8.52 9.47
CA GLU A 513 4.92 -8.89 10.13
C GLU A 513 6.03 -7.85 9.91
N HIS A 514 6.15 -7.34 8.69
CA HIS A 514 7.15 -6.30 8.40
C HIS A 514 6.86 -5.00 9.15
N ILE A 515 5.57 -4.61 9.29
CA ILE A 515 5.17 -3.46 10.10
C ILE A 515 5.51 -3.69 11.58
N ALA A 516 5.15 -4.85 12.14
CA ALA A 516 5.50 -5.19 13.50
C ALA A 516 7.04 -5.16 13.71
N LYS A 517 7.81 -5.67 12.77
CA LYS A 517 9.27 -5.77 12.85
C LYS A 517 9.98 -4.43 12.90
N ILE A 518 9.53 -3.39 12.17
CA ILE A 518 10.13 -2.05 12.26
C ILE A 518 9.81 -1.37 13.60
N ILE A 519 8.69 -1.75 14.23
CA ILE A 519 8.33 -1.29 15.58
C ILE A 519 9.17 -2.03 16.64
N ASP A 520 9.27 -3.36 16.55
CA ASP A 520 10.07 -4.20 17.45
C ASP A 520 11.58 -3.84 17.45
N ARG A 521 12.08 -3.35 16.31
CA ARG A 521 13.46 -2.86 16.15
C ARG A 521 13.65 -1.42 16.58
N GLU A 522 12.59 -0.78 17.09
CA GLU A 522 12.60 0.61 17.51
C GLU A 522 13.00 1.61 16.42
N TYR A 523 12.77 1.27 15.13
CA TYR A 523 12.91 2.21 14.02
C TYR A 523 11.71 3.13 13.92
N VAL A 524 10.54 2.65 14.39
CA VAL A 524 9.28 3.35 14.45
C VAL A 524 8.67 3.16 15.83
N MET A 525 8.05 4.21 16.35
CA MET A 525 7.30 4.22 17.61
C MET A 525 5.82 4.46 17.32
N LYS A 526 4.96 4.06 18.24
CA LYS A 526 3.54 4.36 18.20
C LYS A 526 3.22 5.58 19.05
N GLN A 527 2.54 6.54 18.47
CA GLN A 527 2.04 7.73 19.14
C GLN A 527 0.51 7.74 19.10
N LYS A 528 -0.12 7.86 20.25
CA LYS A 528 -1.56 7.89 20.36
C LYS A 528 -2.06 9.33 20.44
N GLU A 529 -2.93 9.73 19.52
CA GLU A 529 -3.63 11.01 19.50
C GLU A 529 -5.13 10.79 19.56
N GLY A 530 -5.73 11.13 20.69
CA GLY A 530 -7.14 10.83 20.94
C GLY A 530 -7.44 9.34 20.85
N ALA A 531 -8.20 8.95 19.84
CA ALA A 531 -8.60 7.57 19.62
C ALA A 531 -7.80 6.88 18.52
N VAL A 532 -6.88 7.57 17.84
CA VAL A 532 -6.08 7.06 16.73
C VAL A 532 -4.64 6.84 17.18
N GLU A 533 -4.02 5.78 16.70
CA GLU A 533 -2.62 5.44 16.93
C GLU A 533 -1.83 5.64 15.63
N TYR A 534 -0.86 6.54 15.68
CA TYR A 534 -0.01 6.92 14.55
C TYR A 534 1.38 6.32 14.69
N LEU A 535 2.07 6.19 13.55
CA LEU A 535 3.44 5.73 13.45
C LEU A 535 4.39 6.94 13.36
N LEU A 536 5.30 7.04 14.32
CA LEU A 536 6.31 8.08 14.41
C LEU A 536 7.69 7.47 14.22
N PRO A 537 8.52 7.91 13.25
CA PRO A 537 9.86 7.38 13.11
C PRO A 537 10.75 7.82 14.28
N SER A 538 11.59 6.92 14.77
CA SER A 538 12.60 7.26 15.78
C SER A 538 13.78 8.04 15.16
N THR A 539 14.59 8.68 15.97
CA THR A 539 15.83 9.35 15.50
C THR A 539 16.75 8.39 14.74
N LEU A 540 16.85 7.14 15.21
CA LEU A 540 17.58 6.08 14.51
C LEU A 540 16.93 5.75 13.16
N GLY A 541 15.61 5.61 13.12
CA GLY A 541 14.87 5.34 11.89
C GLY A 541 15.06 6.44 10.84
N ILE A 542 14.94 7.70 11.23
CA ILE A 542 15.20 8.86 10.35
C ILE A 542 16.66 8.85 9.89
N GLY A 543 17.61 8.68 10.83
CA GLY A 543 19.03 8.65 10.54
C GLY A 543 19.42 7.58 9.53
N LEU A 544 18.82 6.38 9.61
CA LEU A 544 19.05 5.30 8.66
C LEU A 544 18.52 5.63 7.25
N VAL A 545 17.30 6.17 7.14
CA VAL A 545 16.74 6.60 5.85
C VAL A 545 17.61 7.69 5.23
N LYS A 546 17.96 8.73 6.00
CA LYS A 546 18.82 9.81 5.53
C LYS A 546 20.22 9.35 5.15
N ALA A 547 20.76 8.35 5.86
CA ALA A 547 22.05 7.76 5.51
C ALA A 547 22.02 7.12 4.12
N TYR A 548 20.99 6.36 3.79
CA TYR A 548 20.82 5.78 2.45
C TYR A 548 20.47 6.82 1.37
N ASP A 549 19.74 7.88 1.71
CA ASP A 549 19.47 8.98 0.79
C ASP A 549 20.77 9.72 0.43
N ARG A 550 21.70 9.93 1.39
CA ARG A 550 23.02 10.54 1.16
C ARG A 550 23.95 9.69 0.31
N VAL A 551 23.74 8.38 0.21
CA VAL A 551 24.49 7.51 -0.72
C VAL A 551 24.15 7.88 -2.18
N GLY A 552 23.03 8.54 -2.44
CA GLY A 552 22.67 9.09 -3.75
C GLY A 552 22.31 8.03 -4.79
N LEU A 553 21.69 6.94 -4.35
CA LEU A 553 21.21 5.86 -5.21
C LEU A 553 19.78 6.15 -5.70
N GLU A 554 19.54 6.06 -7.02
CA GLU A 554 18.18 6.11 -7.57
C GLU A 554 17.31 4.98 -6.97
N ASN A 555 17.92 3.80 -6.82
CA ASN A 555 17.31 2.62 -6.22
C ASN A 555 17.78 2.43 -4.77
N SER A 556 17.52 3.44 -3.92
CA SER A 556 17.84 3.35 -2.49
C SER A 556 17.14 2.17 -1.82
N LEU A 557 17.81 1.55 -0.85
CA LEU A 557 17.25 0.46 -0.04
C LEU A 557 16.00 0.88 0.78
N THR A 558 15.81 2.17 0.99
CA THR A 558 14.65 2.74 1.68
C THR A 558 13.46 3.01 0.75
N LYS A 559 13.62 2.73 -0.55
CA LYS A 559 12.56 2.89 -1.56
C LYS A 559 12.05 1.51 -2.03
N PRO A 560 10.79 1.40 -2.45
CA PRO A 560 10.15 0.10 -2.71
C PRO A 560 10.63 -0.59 -4.00
N HIS A 561 11.43 0.07 -4.84
CA HIS A 561 11.70 -0.39 -6.21
C HIS A 561 12.38 -1.77 -6.26
N LEU A 562 13.50 -1.96 -5.54
CA LEU A 562 14.26 -3.22 -5.55
C LEU A 562 13.42 -4.39 -5.00
N ARG A 563 12.71 -4.16 -3.90
CA ARG A 563 11.86 -5.22 -3.34
C ARG A 563 10.69 -5.55 -4.27
N ARG A 564 10.05 -4.57 -4.88
CA ARG A 564 9.00 -4.80 -5.87
C ARG A 564 9.50 -5.64 -7.05
N LEU A 565 10.70 -5.35 -7.58
CA LEU A 565 11.30 -6.17 -8.64
C LEU A 565 11.55 -7.60 -8.17
N THR A 566 12.02 -7.79 -6.94
CA THR A 566 12.21 -9.11 -6.35
C THR A 566 10.90 -9.89 -6.29
N GLU A 567 9.80 -9.27 -5.81
CA GLU A 567 8.47 -9.92 -5.76
C GLU A 567 7.95 -10.28 -7.16
N GLN A 568 8.11 -9.41 -8.14
CA GLN A 568 7.75 -9.68 -9.53
C GLN A 568 8.55 -10.85 -10.11
N ARG A 569 9.84 -10.95 -9.78
CA ARG A 569 10.68 -12.08 -10.20
C ARG A 569 10.26 -13.38 -9.53
N MET A 570 9.80 -13.36 -8.27
CA MET A 570 9.21 -14.54 -7.63
C MET A 570 7.98 -15.03 -8.41
N VAL A 571 7.11 -14.12 -8.86
CA VAL A 571 5.98 -14.46 -9.73
C VAL A 571 6.48 -15.12 -11.03
N SER A 572 7.54 -14.59 -11.65
CA SER A 572 8.11 -15.17 -12.88
C SER A 572 8.63 -16.62 -12.66
N ILE A 573 9.13 -16.95 -11.47
CA ILE A 573 9.48 -18.36 -11.14
C ILE A 573 8.21 -19.20 -11.06
N CYS A 574 7.15 -18.73 -10.40
CA CYS A 574 5.87 -19.47 -10.30
C CYS A 574 5.23 -19.72 -11.67
N GLU A 575 5.38 -18.78 -12.60
CA GLU A 575 4.90 -18.89 -13.98
C GLU A 575 5.81 -19.74 -14.88
N GLY A 576 6.97 -20.16 -14.38
CA GLY A 576 7.97 -20.95 -15.15
C GLY A 576 8.69 -20.14 -16.23
N THR A 577 8.56 -18.81 -16.24
CA THR A 577 9.21 -17.92 -17.22
C THR A 577 10.68 -17.65 -16.88
N LYS A 578 11.06 -17.80 -15.60
CA LYS A 578 12.45 -17.73 -15.12
C LYS A 578 12.76 -18.84 -14.15
N THR A 579 14.03 -19.24 -14.08
CA THR A 579 14.51 -20.20 -13.08
C THR A 579 14.91 -19.50 -11.78
N LYS A 580 14.92 -20.26 -10.66
CA LYS A 580 15.45 -19.78 -9.38
C LYS A 580 16.87 -19.18 -9.53
N ALA A 581 17.77 -19.88 -10.24
CA ALA A 581 19.17 -19.47 -10.38
C ALA A 581 19.31 -18.12 -11.09
N GLU A 582 18.58 -17.90 -12.18
CA GLU A 582 18.56 -16.64 -12.92
C GLU A 582 18.05 -15.49 -12.04
N VAL A 583 16.96 -15.70 -11.31
CA VAL A 583 16.36 -14.67 -10.46
C VAL A 583 17.29 -14.32 -9.30
N VAL A 584 17.88 -15.32 -8.65
CA VAL A 584 18.84 -15.08 -7.55
C VAL A 584 20.05 -14.31 -8.05
N SER A 585 20.68 -14.71 -9.16
CA SER A 585 21.83 -14.03 -9.75
C SER A 585 21.51 -12.56 -10.10
N GLN A 586 20.45 -12.33 -10.90
CA GLN A 586 20.06 -10.99 -11.32
C GLN A 586 19.76 -10.06 -10.13
N THR A 587 19.10 -10.59 -9.10
CA THR A 587 18.79 -9.79 -7.92
C THR A 587 20.01 -9.48 -7.09
N LEU A 588 20.92 -10.44 -6.92
CA LEU A 588 22.17 -10.23 -6.18
C LEU A 588 23.10 -9.23 -6.88
N ASP A 589 23.14 -9.21 -8.22
CA ASP A 589 23.94 -8.24 -8.97
C ASP A 589 23.48 -6.81 -8.69
N GLU A 590 22.17 -6.53 -8.68
CA GLU A 590 21.61 -5.22 -8.32
C GLU A 590 21.92 -4.81 -6.87
N TYR A 591 21.77 -5.75 -5.92
CA TYR A 591 22.13 -5.47 -4.52
C TYR A 591 23.63 -5.31 -4.32
N ARG A 592 24.48 -5.97 -5.11
CA ARG A 592 25.94 -5.83 -5.10
C ARG A 592 26.34 -4.40 -5.54
N GLU A 593 25.70 -3.87 -6.58
CA GLU A 593 25.93 -2.47 -7.01
C GLU A 593 25.63 -1.49 -5.88
N VAL A 594 24.44 -1.65 -5.26
CA VAL A 594 24.03 -0.83 -4.11
C VAL A 594 25.01 -0.95 -2.95
N PHE A 595 25.50 -2.16 -2.66
CA PHE A 595 26.46 -2.41 -1.60
C PHE A 595 27.80 -1.70 -1.86
N VAL A 596 28.34 -1.82 -3.07
CA VAL A 596 29.62 -1.17 -3.44
C VAL A 596 29.53 0.34 -3.26
N ARG A 597 28.46 0.97 -3.74
CA ARG A 597 28.23 2.42 -3.57
C ARG A 597 28.03 2.81 -2.10
N THR A 598 27.27 2.04 -1.35
CA THR A 598 27.10 2.27 0.10
C THR A 598 28.42 2.22 0.83
N ARG A 599 29.27 1.26 0.49
CA ARG A 599 30.62 1.12 1.08
C ARG A 599 31.54 2.28 0.72
N GLN A 600 31.49 2.76 -0.52
CA GLN A 600 32.24 3.94 -0.95
C GLN A 600 31.81 5.21 -0.18
N GLN A 601 30.55 5.34 0.15
CA GLN A 601 29.96 6.47 0.86
C GLN A 601 29.80 6.24 2.38
N MET A 602 30.47 5.23 2.94
CA MET A 602 30.28 4.83 4.35
C MET A 602 30.58 5.95 5.36
N VAL A 603 31.48 6.88 5.04
CA VAL A 603 31.76 8.04 5.91
C VAL A 603 30.53 8.97 5.96
N ALA A 604 29.93 9.26 4.81
CA ALA A 604 28.72 10.08 4.73
C ALA A 604 27.52 9.38 5.38
N PHE A 605 27.40 8.05 5.19
CA PHE A 605 26.39 7.22 5.81
C PHE A 605 26.45 7.31 7.35
N VAL A 606 27.63 7.08 7.95
CA VAL A 606 27.82 7.14 9.41
C VAL A 606 27.58 8.56 9.94
N ALA A 607 28.05 9.58 9.21
CA ALA A 607 27.84 10.99 9.59
C ALA A 607 26.34 11.33 9.65
N ALA A 608 25.54 10.84 8.69
CA ALA A 608 24.10 11.03 8.66
C ALA A 608 23.40 10.39 9.87
N VAL A 609 23.71 9.12 10.18
CA VAL A 609 23.13 8.45 11.36
C VAL A 609 23.51 9.17 12.65
N ARG A 610 24.80 9.56 12.78
CA ARG A 610 25.29 10.27 13.95
C ARG A 610 24.57 11.59 14.19
N GLU A 611 24.34 12.37 13.15
CA GLU A 611 23.64 13.66 13.18
C GLU A 611 22.27 13.53 13.86
N TYR A 612 21.50 12.49 13.53
CA TYR A 612 20.17 12.29 14.11
C TYR A 612 20.17 11.61 15.48
N VAL A 613 21.13 10.73 15.76
CA VAL A 613 21.18 9.95 17.00
C VAL A 613 21.93 10.67 18.13
N GLU A 614 23.03 11.39 17.81
CA GLU A 614 23.86 12.11 18.80
C GLU A 614 23.57 13.63 18.80
N GLY A 615 23.18 14.22 17.64
CA GLY A 615 22.92 15.67 17.52
C GLY A 615 21.67 16.15 18.25
N GLN A 616 20.64 15.33 18.38
CA GLN A 616 19.46 15.66 19.16
C GLN A 616 19.63 15.43 20.69
N ALA A 617 20.62 14.67 21.12
CA ALA A 617 20.91 14.49 22.54
C ALA A 617 21.42 15.79 23.21
N GLY A 618 21.92 16.76 22.40
CA GLY A 618 22.33 18.08 22.90
C GLY A 618 21.23 19.16 22.84
N ALA A 619 20.13 18.94 22.11
CA ALA A 619 19.05 19.91 21.92
C ALA A 619 17.84 19.72 22.85
N GLY A 620 17.84 18.67 23.64
CA GLY A 620 16.75 18.34 24.59
C GLY A 620 16.74 19.15 25.90
N GLY A 621 17.50 20.25 25.97
CA GLY A 621 17.59 21.09 27.14
C GLY A 621 17.47 22.57 26.83
N GLY A 622 16.37 23.03 26.23
CA GLY A 622 16.18 24.47 26.11
C GLY A 622 15.18 24.86 25.04
N GLY A 623 13.97 25.23 25.45
CA GLY A 623 13.10 25.96 24.57
C GLY A 623 11.62 25.60 24.64
N GLY A 624 11.04 25.70 25.80
CA GLY A 624 9.58 25.74 25.97
C GLY A 624 9.24 27.06 26.67
N GLY A 625 9.00 28.10 25.93
CA GLY A 625 8.50 29.34 26.45
C GLY A 625 7.18 29.72 25.85
N GLY A 626 6.13 29.71 26.63
CA GLY A 626 4.87 30.31 26.17
C GLY A 626 3.64 29.93 26.97
N GLY A 627 3.29 30.65 28.01
CA GLY A 627 1.93 30.95 28.38
C GLY A 627 1.21 30.10 29.41
N GLY A 628 1.38 30.39 30.61
CA GLY A 628 0.62 30.65 31.80
C GLY A 628 -0.75 30.03 32.03
N ALA A 629 -0.90 29.31 33.12
CA ALA A 629 -1.88 29.62 34.15
C ALA A 629 -1.69 28.69 35.36
N ARG A 630 -1.70 29.29 36.53
CA ARG A 630 -1.49 28.73 37.84
C ARG A 630 -2.61 27.77 38.25
N GLY A 631 -2.26 26.68 38.89
CA GLY A 631 -3.19 25.88 39.71
C GLY A 631 -2.44 24.97 40.64
N ASN A 632 -2.46 25.33 41.91
CA ASN A 632 -1.86 24.77 43.09
C ASN A 632 -2.52 23.44 43.49
N GLY A 633 -1.77 22.46 44.03
CA GLY A 633 -2.38 21.38 44.77
C GLY A 633 -1.56 20.10 44.86
N GLY A 634 -0.87 19.92 45.94
CA GLY A 634 0.00 18.86 46.33
C GLY A 634 -0.63 17.48 46.49
N GLY A 635 0.21 16.47 46.58
CA GLY A 635 -0.18 15.15 47.06
C GLY A 635 0.80 14.05 46.67
N ARG A 636 1.60 13.67 47.65
CA ARG A 636 2.51 12.51 47.73
C ARG A 636 1.81 11.20 47.37
N GLY A 637 2.56 10.26 46.84
CA GLY A 637 2.17 8.87 46.89
C GLY A 637 3.01 7.94 46.02
N ASN A 638 4.07 7.41 46.58
CA ASN A 638 4.78 6.19 46.16
C ASN A 638 3.82 5.01 46.05
N ALA A 639 3.95 4.25 45.03
CA ALA A 639 3.85 2.78 45.08
C ALA A 639 4.21 2.12 43.75
N ARG A 640 5.27 1.34 43.75
CA ARG A 640 5.49 0.21 42.86
C ARG A 640 4.50 -0.91 43.21
N PRO A 641 4.07 -1.73 42.25
CA PRO A 641 3.87 -3.12 42.59
C PRO A 641 4.77 -4.04 41.72
N ARG A 642 5.35 -4.94 42.48
CA ARG A 642 5.98 -6.18 41.98
C ARG A 642 4.92 -7.19 41.56
N GLY A 643 5.21 -7.98 40.53
CA GLY A 643 5.11 -9.42 40.58
C GLY A 643 3.83 -10.04 40.02
N GLY A 644 4.01 -10.91 39.06
CA GLY A 644 3.04 -11.89 38.66
C GLY A 644 3.45 -12.63 37.41
N ARG A 645 4.34 -13.61 37.56
CA ARG A 645 4.57 -14.68 36.60
C ARG A 645 3.25 -15.40 36.32
N ARG A 646 2.94 -15.61 35.05
CA ARG A 646 2.58 -16.94 34.52
C ARG A 646 2.66 -16.88 33.02
N GLY A 647 3.40 -17.84 32.50
CA GLY A 647 3.60 -18.09 31.12
C GLY A 647 2.33 -18.60 30.43
N ASN A 648 2.31 -18.32 29.17
CA ASN A 648 1.70 -19.19 28.20
C ASN A 648 2.51 -19.10 26.93
N ASP A 649 3.03 -20.22 26.57
CA ASP A 649 3.74 -20.50 25.34
C ASP A 649 2.84 -20.14 24.16
N SER A 650 3.24 -19.17 23.37
CA SER A 650 2.74 -19.01 22.01
C SER A 650 3.95 -19.25 21.09
N GLU A 651 3.82 -20.31 20.33
CA GLU A 651 4.76 -20.76 19.32
C GLU A 651 5.03 -19.63 18.32
N ASP A 652 6.24 -19.14 18.34
CA ASP A 652 6.77 -18.22 17.34
C ASP A 652 6.97 -18.99 16.03
N GLU A 653 6.21 -18.61 15.00
CA GLU A 653 6.56 -18.98 13.64
C GLU A 653 7.84 -18.22 13.27
N ASP A 654 8.95 -18.96 13.17
CA ASP A 654 10.24 -18.50 12.69
C ASP A 654 10.11 -17.95 11.28
N ASP A 655 9.97 -16.63 11.19
CA ASP A 655 10.37 -15.93 10.00
C ASP A 655 11.89 -15.87 10.05
N SER A 656 12.55 -16.66 9.20
CA SER A 656 13.99 -16.76 9.11
C SER A 656 14.62 -15.46 8.62
N ASP A 657 14.65 -14.48 9.52
CA ASP A 657 15.53 -13.33 9.41
C ASP A 657 16.89 -13.76 9.96
N GLY A 658 17.87 -13.98 9.09
CA GLY A 658 19.18 -14.49 9.40
C GLY A 658 20.05 -13.57 10.26
N GLY A 659 19.64 -13.39 11.50
CA GLY A 659 20.39 -12.69 12.52
C GLY A 659 20.70 -13.62 13.69
N ASN A 660 21.77 -14.37 13.61
CA ASN A 660 22.28 -15.15 14.72
C ASN A 660 22.72 -14.22 15.87
N PRO A 661 22.31 -14.48 17.12
CA PRO A 661 22.90 -13.82 18.28
C PRO A 661 24.36 -14.29 18.45
N PRO A 662 25.26 -13.49 19.03
CA PRO A 662 26.64 -13.85 19.23
C PRO A 662 26.78 -15.06 20.18
N PRO A 663 27.74 -15.96 19.94
CA PRO A 663 27.96 -17.12 20.79
C PRO A 663 28.40 -16.68 22.17
N ARG A 664 27.70 -17.13 23.21
CA ARG A 664 28.17 -17.07 24.59
C ARG A 664 29.35 -18.01 24.71
N GLY A 665 30.51 -17.47 25.02
CA GLY A 665 31.74 -18.18 25.33
C GLY A 665 31.56 -19.13 26.51
N ALA A 666 31.98 -20.37 26.31
CA ALA A 666 32.12 -21.36 27.34
C ALA A 666 33.30 -20.99 28.25
N GLY A 667 33.02 -20.69 29.51
CA GLY A 667 34.00 -20.49 30.57
C GLY A 667 33.91 -21.61 31.60
N ALA A 668 35.03 -22.18 31.89
CA ALA A 668 35.30 -23.41 32.63
C ALA A 668 34.88 -23.36 34.11
N ARG A 669 34.69 -24.57 34.62
CA ARG A 669 34.46 -24.98 36.02
C ARG A 669 35.48 -24.40 37.01
N GLY A 670 35.02 -23.85 38.14
CA GLY A 670 35.80 -23.65 39.34
C GLY A 670 34.94 -23.76 40.58
N ARG A 671 35.13 -24.80 41.37
CA ARG A 671 34.56 -25.00 42.72
C ARG A 671 35.28 -24.10 43.70
N GLY A 672 34.57 -23.50 44.66
CA GLY A 672 35.16 -22.92 45.86
C GLY A 672 34.11 -22.45 46.86
N ARG A 673 34.07 -23.12 48.00
CA ARG A 673 33.26 -22.85 49.20
C ARG A 673 33.83 -21.65 49.99
N GLY A 674 32.93 -20.97 50.73
CA GLY A 674 33.36 -20.47 52.04
C GLY A 674 32.91 -19.04 52.34
N ALA A 675 31.89 -18.89 53.10
CA ALA A 675 31.83 -18.33 54.48
C ALA A 675 32.12 -16.81 54.66
N ALA A 676 31.08 -16.14 55.07
CA ALA A 676 30.90 -15.34 56.30
C ALA A 676 31.71 -14.05 56.52
N ALA A 677 30.90 -13.02 56.78
CA ALA A 677 30.95 -12.11 57.96
C ALA A 677 31.68 -10.76 57.85
N THR A 678 30.88 -9.78 58.15
CA THR A 678 31.04 -8.70 59.11
C THR A 678 31.72 -7.40 58.71
N THR A 679 30.89 -6.35 58.75
CA THR A 679 31.02 -5.08 59.47
C THR A 679 32.30 -4.26 59.30
N THR A 680 32.22 -2.98 58.99
CA THR A 680 32.02 -1.85 59.90
C THR A 680 32.35 -0.51 59.24
N THR A 681 31.45 0.40 59.42
CA THR A 681 31.59 1.81 59.78
C THR A 681 32.83 2.63 59.38
N GLY A 682 32.53 3.84 58.87
CA GLY A 682 33.52 4.92 58.91
C GLY A 682 33.07 6.24 58.29
N ARG A 683 32.56 7.09 59.12
CA ARG A 683 32.29 8.54 58.98
C ARG A 683 33.49 9.37 58.52
N GLY A 684 33.19 10.56 58.00
CA GLY A 684 34.04 11.75 57.94
C GLY A 684 33.67 12.68 56.77
N ARG A 685 32.83 13.64 56.91
CA ARG A 685 32.87 15.05 57.37
C ARG A 685 34.03 15.90 56.77
N GLY A 686 33.59 17.03 56.18
CA GLY A 686 34.33 18.29 56.14
C GLY A 686 34.14 18.96 54.78
N ALA A 687 33.27 19.97 54.64
CA ALA A 687 33.36 21.37 54.96
C ALA A 687 34.54 22.09 54.27
N SER A 688 34.40 23.09 53.48
CA SER A 688 33.76 24.38 53.58
C SER A 688 34.48 25.38 52.66
N ASN A 689 33.75 26.38 52.27
CA ASN A 689 34.13 27.80 52.07
C ASN A 689 35.01 28.17 50.84
N ALA A 690 34.89 29.28 50.21
CA ALA A 690 34.05 30.49 50.35
C ALA A 690 34.44 31.42 49.20
N ALA A 691 33.47 32.16 48.74
CA ALA A 691 33.44 33.60 48.52
C ALA A 691 34.58 34.31 47.78
N THR A 692 34.24 35.14 46.81
CA THR A 692 34.11 36.60 46.89
C THR A 692 33.79 37.17 45.48
N ARG A 693 32.67 37.89 45.35
CA ARG A 693 32.46 39.36 45.25
C ARG A 693 33.22 40.11 44.13
N GLY A 694 32.40 40.86 43.37
CA GLY A 694 32.81 42.13 42.73
C GLY A 694 31.89 42.47 41.59
N THR A 695 30.75 43.09 41.74
CA THR A 695 30.31 44.48 41.72
C THR A 695 30.65 45.29 40.46
N GLY A 696 29.59 45.88 39.87
CA GLY A 696 29.66 47.07 39.05
C GLY A 696 28.62 47.08 37.96
N ARG A 697 27.41 47.50 38.17
CA ARG A 697 26.71 48.78 37.99
C ARG A 697 26.92 49.50 36.68
N GLY A 698 25.77 49.77 36.08
CA GLY A 698 25.36 50.99 35.37
C GLY A 698 25.01 50.72 33.92
N GLY A 699 23.86 50.93 33.42
CA GLY A 699 22.91 51.98 33.54
C GLY A 699 22.58 52.54 32.17
N GLY A 700 21.29 52.68 31.88
CA GLY A 700 20.82 53.76 30.95
C GLY A 700 20.37 53.32 29.56
N SER A 701 19.08 53.10 29.40
CA SER A 701 18.10 53.73 28.48
C SER A 701 18.63 54.35 27.17
N THR A 702 18.02 54.02 26.07
CA THR A 702 17.09 54.87 25.31
C THR A 702 16.92 54.35 23.88
N ALA A 703 15.71 54.48 23.39
CA ALA A 703 15.24 54.21 22.08
C ALA A 703 16.01 54.95 20.96
N ALA A 704 16.15 54.30 19.79
CA ALA A 704 15.93 55.00 18.51
C ALA A 704 15.90 54.01 17.35
N LYS A 705 14.93 54.18 16.53
CA LYS A 705 14.71 53.70 15.17
C LYS A 705 15.95 53.79 14.26
N ARG A 706 16.15 52.81 13.43
CA ARG A 706 16.28 52.94 11.95
C ARG A 706 17.22 51.92 11.33
N THR A 707 16.67 51.29 10.31
CA THR A 707 17.20 50.97 8.97
C THR A 707 18.41 50.06 8.80
N ARG A 708 18.05 48.99 8.09
CA ARG A 708 18.84 48.35 7.01
C ARG A 708 20.34 48.33 7.16
N ASN A 709 20.86 47.14 7.14
CA ASN A 709 21.83 46.74 6.10
C ASN A 709 21.95 45.22 6.09
N ASP A 710 21.69 44.71 4.92
CA ASP A 710 22.14 43.42 4.42
C ASP A 710 23.68 43.42 4.37
N GLN A 711 24.30 42.31 4.70
CA GLN A 711 25.61 41.84 4.22
C GLN A 711 25.66 40.35 4.60
N ASP A 712 25.34 39.40 3.71
CA ASP A 712 26.15 38.72 2.71
C ASP A 712 27.55 38.25 3.20
N ASP A 713 27.65 36.95 3.37
CA ASP A 713 28.92 36.22 3.24
C ASP A 713 28.81 35.26 2.05
N ASP A 714 29.36 35.72 0.92
CA ASP A 714 29.62 34.93 -0.28
C ASP A 714 31.07 34.42 -0.28
N PRO A 715 31.37 33.22 -0.76
CA PRO A 715 32.72 32.80 -1.09
C PRO A 715 33.11 33.27 -2.50
N PRO A 716 34.43 33.43 -2.82
CA PRO A 716 34.94 34.36 -3.80
C PRO A 716 34.92 33.83 -5.24
N GLY A 717 34.57 34.77 -6.13
CA GLY A 717 35.23 34.93 -7.40
C GLY A 717 34.59 34.28 -8.62
N TYR A 718 33.67 35.00 -9.29
CA TYR A 718 33.64 35.05 -10.76
C TYR A 718 33.37 36.49 -11.20
N GLN A 719 34.23 36.96 -12.08
CA GLN A 719 34.26 38.29 -12.64
C GLN A 719 32.97 38.57 -13.43
N ASN A 720 32.37 39.73 -13.20
CA ASN A 720 31.32 40.33 -14.00
C ASN A 720 31.91 40.80 -15.35
N ASP A 721 31.57 40.08 -16.41
CA ASP A 721 31.55 40.65 -17.74
C ASP A 721 30.16 41.22 -18.02
N ASN A 722 30.10 42.54 -18.18
CA ASN A 722 28.95 43.29 -18.63
C ASN A 722 28.64 42.97 -20.10
N SER A 723 27.94 41.90 -20.38
CA SER A 723 27.20 41.72 -21.61
C SER A 723 25.71 41.90 -21.30
N GLU A 724 25.06 42.84 -21.98
CA GLU A 724 23.62 43.13 -21.81
C GLU A 724 22.80 41.86 -21.97
N ALA A 725 22.02 41.53 -20.94
CA ALA A 725 21.12 40.39 -20.97
C ALA A 725 20.13 40.49 -22.14
N PRO A 726 19.93 39.48 -22.96
CA PRO A 726 18.98 39.51 -24.06
C PRO A 726 17.56 39.73 -23.56
N THR A 727 16.79 40.49 -24.33
CA THR A 727 15.38 40.78 -23.97
C THR A 727 14.46 39.67 -24.48
N CYS A 728 13.68 39.10 -23.60
CA CYS A 728 12.70 38.05 -23.95
C CYS A 728 11.47 38.63 -24.70
N GLN A 729 10.63 37.78 -25.25
CA GLN A 729 9.43 38.19 -25.99
C GLN A 729 8.39 38.97 -25.17
N CYS A 730 8.52 38.96 -23.85
CA CYS A 730 7.71 39.79 -22.94
C CYS A 730 8.29 41.19 -22.76
N GLN A 731 9.33 41.58 -23.50
CA GLN A 731 10.05 42.86 -23.37
C GLN A 731 10.74 43.04 -21.99
N LEU A 732 11.03 41.95 -21.30
CA LEU A 732 11.76 41.94 -20.04
C LEU A 732 13.16 41.38 -20.23
N PRO A 733 14.17 41.80 -19.43
CA PRO A 733 15.49 41.18 -19.46
C PRO A 733 15.39 39.68 -19.16
N ALA A 734 16.05 38.86 -19.96
CA ALA A 734 16.08 37.42 -19.74
C ALA A 734 17.03 37.08 -18.57
N VAL A 735 16.74 35.96 -17.88
CA VAL A 735 17.55 35.50 -16.77
C VAL A 735 18.43 34.34 -17.23
N SER A 736 19.72 34.43 -16.93
CA SER A 736 20.66 33.34 -17.19
C SER A 736 20.42 32.17 -16.20
N ARG A 737 20.36 30.96 -16.71
CA ARG A 737 20.19 29.73 -15.93
C ARG A 737 21.15 28.66 -16.41
N ILE A 738 21.52 27.73 -15.54
CA ILE A 738 22.41 26.61 -15.87
C ILE A 738 21.55 25.32 -15.93
N VAL A 739 21.82 24.48 -16.92
CA VAL A 739 21.15 23.19 -17.07
C VAL A 739 21.57 22.25 -15.94
N ALA A 740 20.64 21.99 -15.00
CA ALA A 740 20.87 21.10 -13.87
C ALA A 740 20.54 19.61 -14.17
N LYS A 741 19.80 19.34 -15.27
CA LYS A 741 19.37 17.97 -15.63
C LYS A 741 20.52 17.20 -16.27
N GLU A 742 20.72 15.96 -15.86
CA GLU A 742 21.71 15.06 -16.44
C GLU A 742 21.48 14.83 -17.94
N GLY A 743 22.53 14.99 -18.73
CA GLY A 743 22.53 14.85 -20.18
C GLY A 743 23.68 15.62 -20.85
N ALA A 744 23.79 15.55 -22.16
CA ALA A 744 24.86 16.15 -22.94
C ALA A 744 25.05 17.68 -22.75
N ASN A 745 24.04 18.35 -22.16
CA ASN A 745 24.06 19.80 -21.94
C ASN A 745 24.13 20.18 -20.44
N LYS A 746 24.40 19.25 -19.50
CA LYS A 746 24.53 19.55 -18.07
C LYS A 746 25.70 20.57 -17.87
N GLY A 747 25.41 21.59 -17.07
CA GLY A 747 26.37 22.65 -16.78
C GLY A 747 26.44 23.79 -17.83
N ARG A 748 25.72 23.70 -18.97
CA ARG A 748 25.65 24.79 -19.95
C ARG A 748 24.73 25.89 -19.49
N SER A 749 25.11 27.15 -19.67
CA SER A 749 24.27 28.30 -19.39
C SER A 749 23.30 28.59 -20.55
N PHE A 750 22.12 29.07 -20.22
CA PHE A 750 21.12 29.52 -21.19
C PHE A 750 20.30 30.67 -20.63
N TRP A 751 19.80 31.50 -21.50
CA TRP A 751 18.91 32.61 -21.19
C TRP A 751 17.46 32.17 -21.32
N SER A 752 16.61 32.51 -20.35
CA SER A 752 15.18 32.23 -20.37
C SER A 752 14.36 33.43 -19.90
N CYS A 753 13.05 33.43 -20.21
CA CYS A 753 12.16 34.49 -19.74
C CYS A 753 12.19 34.60 -18.21
N SER A 754 12.19 35.82 -17.68
CA SER A 754 12.24 36.14 -16.24
C SER A 754 10.92 35.83 -15.51
N LYS A 755 9.79 35.64 -16.22
CA LYS A 755 8.51 35.25 -15.62
C LYS A 755 8.48 33.79 -15.18
N ARG A 756 7.54 33.45 -14.28
CA ARG A 756 7.30 32.07 -13.86
C ARG A 756 6.93 31.18 -15.04
N GLN A 757 7.09 29.87 -14.90
CA GLN A 757 7.02 28.89 -15.99
C GLN A 757 5.64 28.84 -16.69
N ASP A 758 4.57 29.17 -15.97
CA ASP A 758 3.18 29.27 -16.42
C ASP A 758 2.87 30.58 -17.20
N GLU A 759 3.61 31.68 -16.94
CA GLU A 759 3.50 32.97 -17.62
C GLU A 759 4.62 33.26 -18.61
N SER A 760 5.57 32.33 -18.75
CA SER A 760 6.76 32.48 -19.58
C SER A 760 6.43 32.50 -21.06
N CYS A 761 7.01 33.46 -21.80
CA CYS A 761 6.89 33.54 -23.25
C CYS A 761 7.62 32.43 -24.03
N GLY A 762 8.25 31.48 -23.34
CA GLY A 762 9.01 30.40 -23.98
C GLY A 762 10.37 30.83 -24.56
N PHE A 763 10.84 32.04 -24.26
CA PHE A 763 12.16 32.52 -24.70
C PHE A 763 13.26 31.62 -24.15
N PHE A 764 14.10 31.11 -25.03
CA PHE A 764 15.26 30.30 -24.71
C PHE A 764 16.40 30.56 -25.68
N GLU A 765 17.60 30.83 -25.16
CA GLU A 765 18.81 31.01 -25.93
C GLU A 765 20.02 30.49 -25.16
N TRP A 766 20.95 29.83 -25.86
CA TRP A 766 22.17 29.31 -25.20
C TRP A 766 23.14 30.44 -24.90
N GLY A 767 23.73 30.44 -23.72
CA GLY A 767 24.69 31.46 -23.28
C GLY A 767 25.97 31.52 -24.14
N ASP A 768 26.30 30.44 -24.80
CA ASP A 768 27.51 30.33 -25.66
C ASP A 768 27.36 31.05 -27.00
N ASN A 769 26.16 31.55 -27.35
CA ASN A 769 25.94 32.29 -28.62
C ASN A 769 26.16 33.82 -28.49
N ALA A 770 26.48 34.32 -27.30
CA ALA A 770 26.61 35.75 -27.03
C ALA A 770 28.04 36.33 -27.30
N SER A 771 29.00 35.50 -27.73
CA SER A 771 30.38 35.99 -28.05
C SER A 771 30.85 35.36 -29.35
N GLY A 772 30.55 36.04 -30.43
CA GLY A 772 31.06 35.71 -31.75
C GLY A 772 31.47 36.96 -32.48
N ASN A 773 32.77 37.25 -32.60
CA ASN A 773 33.24 38.15 -33.62
C ASN A 773 34.32 37.47 -34.45
N ALA A 774 34.13 37.63 -35.78
CA ALA A 774 35.06 37.71 -36.88
C ALA A 774 35.70 36.43 -37.47
N GLY A 775 35.32 36.19 -38.73
CA GLY A 775 36.23 35.58 -39.69
C GLY A 775 35.61 34.83 -40.85
N GLY A 776 35.15 35.54 -41.88
CA GLY A 776 35.38 35.12 -43.27
C GLY A 776 34.34 34.28 -44.00
N GLY A 777 33.53 34.88 -44.89
CA GLY A 777 33.29 34.31 -46.19
C GLY A 777 31.85 34.06 -46.64
N ALA A 778 31.22 35.09 -47.24
CA ALA A 778 30.31 35.08 -48.41
C ALA A 778 29.11 34.11 -48.40
N ALA A 779 27.93 34.46 -48.68
CA ALA A 779 27.18 35.49 -49.34
C ALA A 779 25.69 35.12 -49.37
N ALA A 780 24.86 36.13 -49.23
CA ALA A 780 23.55 36.33 -49.85
C ALA A 780 22.41 35.39 -49.47
N GLY A 781 21.26 35.85 -49.05
CA GLY A 781 20.54 37.09 -49.15
C GLY A 781 19.13 36.90 -48.59
N ARG A 782 18.70 37.83 -47.78
CA ARG A 782 17.31 38.18 -47.52
C ARG A 782 16.78 39.09 -48.65
N PRO A 783 15.53 39.37 -48.91
CA PRO A 783 14.48 39.59 -47.93
C PRO A 783 13.04 39.20 -48.36
N ALA A 784 12.10 39.27 -47.43
CA ALA A 784 10.67 39.41 -47.70
C ALA A 784 10.38 40.85 -48.22
N PRO A 785 9.21 41.28 -48.75
CA PRO A 785 7.86 40.88 -48.49
C PRO A 785 6.85 41.07 -49.67
N LYS A 786 5.55 40.71 -49.39
CA LYS A 786 4.30 41.26 -49.93
C LYS A 786 3.71 40.82 -51.29
N ARG A 787 2.50 40.21 -51.14
CA ARG A 787 1.24 40.39 -51.91
C ARG A 787 1.31 40.65 -53.41
N GLN A 788 0.65 39.78 -54.17
CA GLN A 788 -0.63 40.06 -54.86
C GLN A 788 -1.04 38.93 -55.83
N ALA A 789 -2.31 38.87 -56.05
CA ALA A 789 -3.13 37.98 -56.77
C ALA A 789 -2.80 37.73 -58.27
N GLY A 790 -3.23 36.62 -58.75
CA GLY A 790 -3.65 36.55 -60.17
C GLY A 790 -3.24 35.33 -60.92
N GLY A 791 -4.17 34.38 -61.15
CA GLY A 791 -4.51 33.91 -62.48
C GLY A 791 -3.80 32.68 -63.04
N ASN A 792 -4.62 31.71 -63.34
CA ASN A 792 -4.56 30.74 -64.40
C ASN A 792 -3.91 29.37 -64.17
N ALA A 793 -4.83 28.40 -64.19
CA ALA A 793 -4.52 27.00 -64.47
C ALA A 793 -4.03 26.79 -65.87
N PRO A 794 -3.22 25.79 -66.19
CA PRO A 794 -3.77 24.70 -67.02
C PRO A 794 -3.40 23.26 -66.60
N GLN A 795 -4.42 22.40 -66.78
CA GLN A 795 -4.46 21.03 -67.25
C GLN A 795 -3.36 20.01 -66.94
N ARG A 796 -3.89 18.91 -66.42
CA ARG A 796 -3.31 17.57 -66.22
C ARG A 796 -2.63 16.99 -67.48
N PRO A 797 -1.70 16.04 -67.28
CA PRO A 797 -1.95 14.68 -67.75
C PRO A 797 -1.83 13.61 -66.66
N ASN A 798 -2.58 12.54 -66.96
CA ASN A 798 -2.66 11.32 -66.20
C ASN A 798 -1.34 10.54 -66.07
N GLY A 799 -1.16 9.91 -64.91
CA GLY A 799 -0.44 8.65 -64.88
C GLY A 799 0.39 8.37 -63.63
N ARG A 800 0.01 7.31 -62.93
CA ARG A 800 0.73 6.46 -62.01
C ARG A 800 0.84 6.93 -60.55
N GLY A 801 0.38 6.04 -59.67
CA GLY A 801 0.35 6.13 -58.21
C GLY A 801 1.62 6.68 -57.59
N ALA A 802 1.47 7.81 -56.94
CA ALA A 802 2.45 8.35 -56.02
C ALA A 802 2.28 7.65 -54.69
N GLN A 803 3.31 6.97 -54.23
CA GLN A 803 3.47 6.60 -52.80
C GLN A 803 3.37 7.88 -51.96
N LEU A 804 2.41 7.93 -51.05
CA LEU A 804 2.33 8.97 -50.04
C LEU A 804 3.62 8.90 -49.26
N GLY A 805 4.33 10.02 -49.14
CA GLY A 805 5.52 10.15 -48.33
C GLY A 805 5.23 9.87 -46.83
N THR A 806 6.26 9.64 -46.04
CA THR A 806 6.13 9.40 -44.60
C THR A 806 5.56 10.64 -43.88
N ALA A 807 5.07 10.47 -42.67
CA ALA A 807 4.61 11.61 -41.84
C ALA A 807 5.70 12.64 -41.61
N GLN A 808 6.98 12.24 -41.65
CA GLN A 808 8.13 13.14 -41.54
C GLN A 808 8.27 14.00 -42.80
N ASP A 809 8.14 13.39 -43.97
CA ASP A 809 8.22 14.14 -45.26
C ASP A 809 7.12 15.21 -45.38
N LEU A 810 5.92 14.88 -44.88
CA LEU A 810 4.78 15.80 -44.83
C LEU A 810 4.95 16.90 -43.79
N PHE A 811 5.61 16.61 -42.68
CA PHE A 811 5.94 17.60 -41.65
C PHE A 811 6.99 18.57 -42.13
N ASP A 812 8.06 18.08 -42.74
CA ASP A 812 9.18 18.90 -43.25
C ASP A 812 8.74 19.80 -44.44
N SER A 813 7.74 19.34 -45.21
CA SER A 813 7.10 20.16 -46.26
C SER A 813 6.04 21.13 -45.70
N GLY A 814 5.74 21.10 -44.39
CA GLY A 814 4.68 21.92 -43.78
C GLY A 814 3.25 21.48 -44.10
N ALA A 815 3.10 20.32 -44.72
CA ALA A 815 1.77 19.78 -45.15
C ALA A 815 1.08 18.95 -44.06
N LEU A 816 1.79 18.50 -43.02
CA LEU A 816 1.21 17.72 -41.94
C LEU A 816 0.47 18.63 -40.94
N ARG A 817 -0.85 18.45 -40.86
CA ARG A 817 -1.72 19.13 -39.92
C ARG A 817 -2.54 18.11 -39.14
N CYS A 818 -2.88 18.42 -37.89
CA CYS A 818 -3.83 17.64 -37.13
C CYS A 818 -5.27 18.11 -37.40
N ASP A 819 -6.27 17.33 -36.97
CA ASP A 819 -7.70 17.66 -37.14
C ASP A 819 -8.13 18.98 -36.46
N CYS A 820 -7.28 19.59 -35.65
CA CYS A 820 -7.45 20.92 -35.08
C CYS A 820 -6.79 22.03 -35.94
N ASP A 821 -6.33 21.70 -37.13
CA ASP A 821 -5.56 22.57 -38.06
C ASP A 821 -4.27 23.18 -37.47
N LEU A 822 -3.72 22.51 -36.45
CA LEU A 822 -2.46 22.88 -35.82
C LEU A 822 -1.31 22.04 -36.39
N THR A 823 -0.12 22.63 -36.46
CA THR A 823 1.10 21.86 -36.74
C THR A 823 1.38 20.92 -35.59
N PRO A 824 1.44 19.59 -35.83
CA PRO A 824 1.65 18.64 -34.75
C PRO A 824 3.06 18.73 -34.16
N LYS A 825 3.24 18.25 -32.91
CA LYS A 825 4.54 18.19 -32.23
C LYS A 825 5.21 16.85 -32.52
N LEU A 826 6.47 16.88 -32.94
CA LEU A 826 7.32 15.70 -33.02
C LEU A 826 7.84 15.33 -31.62
N LEU A 827 7.68 14.08 -31.22
CA LEU A 827 8.10 13.54 -29.95
C LEU A 827 8.87 12.22 -30.16
N THR A 828 9.78 11.89 -29.23
CA THR A 828 10.53 10.65 -29.26
C THR A 828 10.10 9.76 -28.08
N VAL A 829 9.96 8.47 -28.32
CA VAL A 829 9.64 7.49 -27.29
C VAL A 829 10.85 7.30 -26.38
N SER A 830 10.72 7.76 -25.12
CA SER A 830 11.76 7.64 -24.09
C SER A 830 11.62 6.39 -23.22
N LYS A 831 10.49 5.64 -23.33
CA LYS A 831 10.21 4.46 -22.52
C LYS A 831 10.88 3.24 -23.14
N GLU A 832 11.54 2.43 -22.31
CA GLU A 832 12.12 1.15 -22.73
C GLU A 832 11.07 0.20 -23.32
N GLY A 833 11.39 -0.33 -24.49
CA GLY A 833 10.50 -1.23 -25.23
C GLY A 833 10.85 -1.25 -26.72
N PRO A 834 10.14 -2.06 -27.53
CA PRO A 834 10.45 -2.26 -28.96
C PRO A 834 10.38 -0.98 -29.81
N ASN A 835 9.81 0.10 -29.27
CA ASN A 835 9.69 1.40 -29.95
C ASN A 835 10.55 2.49 -29.29
N GLN A 836 11.48 2.17 -28.40
CA GLN A 836 12.37 3.15 -27.76
C GLN A 836 13.24 3.85 -28.81
N GLY A 837 13.33 5.18 -28.72
CA GLY A 837 14.04 6.01 -29.69
C GLY A 837 13.27 6.33 -30.97
N ARG A 838 12.10 5.70 -31.22
CA ARG A 838 11.27 5.98 -32.39
C ARG A 838 10.53 7.31 -32.24
N THR A 839 10.43 8.10 -33.28
CA THR A 839 9.76 9.41 -33.30
C THR A 839 8.33 9.32 -33.81
N PHE A 840 7.46 10.17 -33.24
CA PHE A 840 6.05 10.24 -33.64
C PHE A 840 5.50 11.66 -33.52
N PHE A 841 4.44 11.94 -34.29
CA PHE A 841 3.72 13.21 -34.26
C PHE A 841 2.47 13.13 -33.40
N LYS A 842 2.23 14.17 -32.61
CA LYS A 842 1.06 14.32 -31.75
C LYS A 842 0.46 15.72 -31.89
N CYS A 843 -0.87 15.86 -31.79
CA CYS A 843 -1.57 17.14 -31.78
C CYS A 843 -0.94 18.15 -30.78
N ALA A 844 -0.79 19.39 -31.21
CA ALA A 844 -0.18 20.48 -30.43
C ALA A 844 -1.13 21.18 -29.45
N GLY A 845 -2.41 20.80 -29.38
CA GLY A 845 -3.42 21.37 -28.48
C GLY A 845 -3.01 21.32 -27.00
N LEU A 846 -3.21 22.43 -26.27
CA LEU A 846 -2.65 22.68 -24.94
C LEU A 846 -3.46 22.12 -23.77
N SER A 847 -4.68 21.60 -23.98
CA SER A 847 -5.52 21.02 -22.94
C SER A 847 -6.18 19.70 -23.40
N ASN A 848 -6.53 18.84 -22.45
CA ASN A 848 -7.17 17.55 -22.71
C ASN A 848 -8.52 17.64 -23.46
N ASN A 849 -9.14 18.83 -23.51
CA ASN A 849 -10.38 19.07 -24.24
C ASN A 849 -10.18 19.70 -25.62
N SER A 850 -8.97 20.14 -25.99
CA SER A 850 -8.65 20.77 -27.28
C SER A 850 -7.73 19.95 -28.19
N SER A 851 -7.44 18.72 -27.84
CA SER A 851 -6.61 17.80 -28.63
C SER A 851 -7.49 16.86 -29.44
N CYS A 852 -7.30 16.82 -30.76
CA CYS A 852 -8.00 15.89 -31.67
C CYS A 852 -7.54 14.43 -31.55
N GLY A 853 -6.58 14.11 -30.67
CA GLY A 853 -6.08 12.75 -30.51
C GLY A 853 -5.12 12.27 -31.60
N MET A 854 -4.70 13.13 -32.53
CA MET A 854 -3.76 12.78 -33.60
C MET A 854 -2.49 12.11 -33.05
N PHE A 855 -2.17 10.93 -33.59
CA PHE A 855 -0.94 10.20 -33.36
C PHE A 855 -0.51 9.51 -34.66
N CYS A 856 0.72 9.70 -35.10
CA CYS A 856 1.29 8.93 -36.21
C CYS A 856 2.82 8.83 -36.06
N TRP A 857 3.37 7.71 -36.48
CA TRP A 857 4.82 7.51 -36.48
C TRP A 857 5.46 8.37 -37.57
N ALA A 858 6.63 8.93 -37.33
CA ALA A 858 7.31 9.79 -38.25
C ALA A 858 7.77 9.05 -39.52
N ASP A 859 8.04 7.77 -39.40
CA ASP A 859 8.50 6.84 -40.43
C ASP A 859 7.37 6.12 -41.17
N GLU A 860 6.09 6.41 -40.86
CA GLU A 860 4.91 5.82 -41.48
C GLU A 860 4.09 6.89 -42.22
N ALA A 861 3.35 6.49 -43.26
CA ALA A 861 2.40 7.39 -43.92
C ALA A 861 1.21 7.68 -42.99
N PRO A 862 0.75 8.95 -42.86
CA PRO A 862 -0.35 9.28 -41.98
C PRO A 862 -1.65 8.62 -42.44
N ARG A 863 -2.27 7.81 -41.62
CA ARG A 863 -3.59 7.22 -41.85
C ARG A 863 -4.67 8.25 -41.52
N GLY A 864 -5.30 8.86 -42.56
CA GLY A 864 -6.52 9.65 -42.35
C GLY A 864 -6.47 11.14 -42.61
N ALA A 865 -5.46 11.70 -43.25
CA ALA A 865 -5.51 13.08 -43.75
C ALA A 865 -5.81 13.08 -45.24
N ALA A 866 -7.09 12.93 -45.61
CA ALA A 866 -7.57 13.20 -46.97
C ALA A 866 -8.51 14.39 -46.91
N ALA A 867 -8.18 15.35 -47.76
CA ALA A 867 -8.93 16.54 -48.08
C ALA A 867 -10.43 16.31 -48.17
N GLY A 868 -11.23 17.30 -47.71
CA GLY A 868 -12.67 17.31 -47.90
C GLY A 868 -13.05 17.29 -49.36
N VAL A 869 -14.10 16.60 -49.62
CA VAL A 869 -15.29 16.92 -50.46
C VAL A 869 -16.18 15.68 -50.54
N GLY A 870 -17.39 15.85 -50.21
CA GLY A 870 -18.66 15.30 -50.45
C GLY A 870 -18.94 13.93 -51.05
N ALA A 871 -20.01 13.34 -50.55
CA ALA A 871 -21.04 12.52 -51.14
C ALA A 871 -20.84 10.99 -51.33
N ALA A 872 -21.69 10.32 -50.55
CA ALA A 872 -22.58 9.18 -50.98
C ALA A 872 -22.04 7.87 -51.56
N SER A 873 -22.40 6.84 -50.85
CA SER A 873 -22.97 5.54 -51.28
C SER A 873 -22.08 4.42 -51.81
N SER A 874 -22.34 3.29 -51.19
CA SER A 874 -22.52 1.93 -51.70
C SER A 874 -21.33 0.97 -51.88
N THR A 875 -21.44 -0.09 -51.10
CA THR A 875 -21.26 -1.53 -51.43
C THR A 875 -20.07 -2.02 -52.25
N SER A 876 -19.26 -2.89 -51.72
CA SER A 876 -19.27 -4.35 -51.94
C SER A 876 -17.90 -4.99 -51.64
N ARG A 877 -17.96 -6.12 -51.02
CA ARG A 877 -17.14 -7.34 -51.00
C ARG A 877 -15.82 -7.42 -51.77
N GLY A 878 -14.84 -8.03 -51.08
CA GLY A 878 -13.83 -8.82 -51.75
C GLY A 878 -12.54 -9.06 -50.93
N SER A 879 -12.46 -10.23 -50.39
CA SER A 879 -11.39 -11.10 -49.91
C SER A 879 -9.93 -10.79 -50.28
N GLY A 880 -9.04 -11.03 -49.27
CA GLY A 880 -7.76 -11.67 -49.52
C GLY A 880 -6.55 -11.09 -48.80
N GLY A 881 -6.12 -11.69 -47.69
CA GLY A 881 -4.75 -12.13 -47.46
C GLY A 881 -3.68 -11.15 -46.96
N GLY A 882 -3.20 -11.36 -45.74
CA GLY A 882 -1.80 -11.17 -45.38
C GLY A 882 -1.46 -10.17 -44.25
N GLY A 883 -1.34 -10.66 -43.04
CA GLY A 883 -0.34 -10.41 -42.04
C GLY A 883 0.01 -8.98 -41.61
N GLY A 884 -0.48 -8.55 -40.46
CA GLY A 884 0.05 -7.41 -39.71
C GLY A 884 -0.85 -7.14 -38.52
N GLN A 885 -0.34 -7.40 -37.31
CA GLN A 885 -1.05 -7.23 -36.04
C GLN A 885 -1.47 -5.76 -35.83
N SER A 886 -2.74 -5.49 -36.03
CA SER A 886 -3.39 -4.25 -35.62
C SER A 886 -4.28 -4.54 -34.41
N GLY A 887 -4.12 -3.76 -33.32
CA GLY A 887 -4.89 -3.96 -32.11
C GLY A 887 -6.35 -3.57 -32.26
N ALA A 888 -7.25 -4.48 -31.90
CA ALA A 888 -8.70 -4.28 -31.92
C ALA A 888 -9.18 -3.29 -30.83
N CYS A 889 -10.30 -2.61 -31.09
CA CYS A 889 -10.97 -1.72 -30.14
C CYS A 889 -11.37 -2.46 -28.85
N PHE A 890 -10.97 -1.96 -27.70
CA PHE A 890 -11.26 -2.57 -26.39
C PHE A 890 -12.76 -2.57 -26.00
N HIS A 891 -13.63 -1.90 -26.75
CA HIS A 891 -15.06 -1.81 -26.45
C HIS A 891 -15.94 -2.72 -27.33
N CYS A 892 -15.59 -2.90 -28.58
CA CYS A 892 -16.35 -3.72 -29.54
C CYS A 892 -15.52 -4.84 -30.17
N SER A 893 -14.24 -4.94 -29.89
CA SER A 893 -13.30 -5.92 -30.47
C SER A 893 -13.08 -5.80 -31.97
N GLU A 894 -13.47 -4.69 -32.61
CA GLU A 894 -13.24 -4.42 -34.02
C GLU A 894 -11.98 -3.57 -34.22
N GLU A 895 -11.29 -3.81 -35.34
CA GLU A 895 -10.09 -3.08 -35.73
C GLU A 895 -10.42 -1.74 -36.39
N GLY A 896 -9.56 -0.75 -36.25
CA GLY A 896 -9.64 0.55 -36.95
C GLY A 896 -10.05 1.75 -36.13
N HIS A 897 -10.35 1.59 -34.84
CA HIS A 897 -10.59 2.70 -33.91
C HIS A 897 -10.21 2.35 -32.50
N TRP A 898 -9.94 3.37 -31.68
CA TRP A 898 -9.69 3.22 -30.24
C TRP A 898 -10.99 3.26 -29.44
N SER A 899 -11.00 2.64 -28.28
CA SER A 899 -12.18 2.57 -27.38
C SER A 899 -12.78 3.92 -26.98
N SER A 900 -12.01 5.01 -27.07
CA SER A 900 -12.50 6.37 -26.88
C SER A 900 -13.43 6.86 -27.98
N ASN A 901 -13.28 6.33 -29.19
CA ASN A 901 -14.02 6.71 -30.40
C ASN A 901 -14.84 5.55 -31.00
N CYS A 902 -15.22 4.60 -30.15
CA CYS A 902 -16.01 3.45 -30.57
C CYS A 902 -17.44 3.89 -30.92
N PRO A 903 -17.91 3.63 -32.14
CA PRO A 903 -19.28 3.98 -32.54
C PRO A 903 -20.35 3.17 -31.79
N ASN A 904 -19.99 2.07 -31.14
CA ASN A 904 -20.90 1.24 -30.36
C ASN A 904 -20.90 1.57 -28.85
N LYS A 905 -20.47 2.74 -28.47
CA LYS A 905 -20.35 3.14 -27.06
C LYS A 905 -21.69 3.33 -26.36
N ASP A 906 -22.76 3.56 -27.10
CA ASP A 906 -24.08 3.89 -26.56
C ASP A 906 -25.14 2.78 -26.75
N GLN A 907 -24.77 1.60 -27.24
CA GLN A 907 -25.74 0.53 -27.56
C GLN A 907 -25.60 -0.73 -26.69
N ASN A 908 -25.18 -0.69 -25.45
CA ASN A 908 -25.24 -1.87 -24.61
C ASN A 908 -25.90 -1.65 -23.25
N SER A 909 -27.20 -1.37 -23.31
CA SER A 909 -28.16 -1.77 -22.27
C SER A 909 -29.08 -2.83 -22.87
N ASN A 910 -28.72 -4.05 -22.81
CA ASN A 910 -29.46 -5.32 -22.84
C ASN A 910 -28.80 -6.37 -23.74
N GLN A 911 -28.43 -7.41 -23.13
CA GLN A 911 -28.41 -8.82 -23.51
C GLN A 911 -27.06 -9.49 -23.22
N GLY A 912 -27.20 -10.56 -22.49
CA GLY A 912 -26.14 -11.37 -21.97
C GLY A 912 -25.49 -12.32 -22.98
N SER A 913 -24.53 -12.98 -22.44
CA SER A 913 -23.87 -14.23 -22.80
C SER A 913 -22.55 -14.15 -23.59
N GLY A 914 -21.51 -14.60 -22.91
CA GLY A 914 -20.54 -15.56 -23.48
C GLY A 914 -19.20 -15.02 -23.96
N GLY A 915 -18.14 -15.37 -23.23
CA GLY A 915 -16.85 -15.70 -23.85
C GLY A 915 -15.66 -14.77 -23.57
N GLY A 916 -14.83 -15.19 -22.68
CA GLY A 916 -13.37 -15.34 -22.76
C GLY A 916 -12.43 -14.19 -23.09
N GLY A 917 -11.57 -13.83 -22.12
CA GLY A 917 -10.14 -13.68 -22.35
C GLY A 917 -9.56 -12.28 -22.47
N GLY A 918 -8.64 -11.96 -21.58
CA GLY A 918 -7.55 -11.00 -21.81
C GLY A 918 -7.58 -9.73 -20.98
N ALA A 919 -6.91 -9.78 -19.84
CA ALA A 919 -6.67 -8.63 -18.97
C ALA A 919 -5.59 -7.71 -19.53
N SER A 920 -5.87 -6.42 -19.65
CA SER A 920 -4.86 -5.40 -19.96
C SER A 920 -4.23 -4.80 -18.70
N GLN A 921 -2.91 -4.75 -18.68
CA GLN A 921 -2.01 -4.40 -17.59
C GLN A 921 -1.70 -2.89 -17.50
N TYR A 922 -2.66 -2.02 -17.31
CA TYR A 922 -2.34 -0.60 -17.04
C TYR A 922 -3.13 -0.08 -15.87
N SER A 923 -2.41 0.39 -14.84
CA SER A 923 -3.00 1.00 -13.65
C SER A 923 -3.06 2.53 -13.78
N CYS A 924 -4.13 3.14 -13.31
CA CYS A 924 -4.31 4.59 -13.24
C CYS A 924 -3.28 5.22 -12.31
N TYR A 925 -2.59 6.26 -12.77
CA TYR A 925 -1.60 6.98 -11.95
C TYR A 925 -2.20 7.74 -10.75
N LYS A 926 -3.53 7.96 -10.72
CA LYS A 926 -4.21 8.66 -9.61
C LYS A 926 -4.71 7.74 -8.51
N CYS A 927 -5.33 6.62 -8.85
CA CYS A 927 -5.92 5.71 -7.88
C CYS A 927 -5.20 4.35 -7.80
N GLY A 928 -4.25 4.06 -8.69
CA GLY A 928 -3.54 2.77 -8.75
C GLY A 928 -4.37 1.63 -9.37
N GLU A 929 -5.65 1.86 -9.72
CA GLU A 929 -6.53 0.85 -10.27
C GLU A 929 -6.26 0.62 -11.76
N PRO A 930 -6.24 -0.64 -12.22
CA PRO A 930 -6.13 -0.95 -13.64
C PRO A 930 -7.45 -0.68 -14.37
N GLY A 931 -7.38 -0.40 -15.67
CA GLY A 931 -8.56 -0.30 -16.54
C GLY A 931 -8.98 1.12 -16.91
N HIS A 932 -8.29 2.15 -16.44
CA HIS A 932 -8.46 3.52 -16.89
C HIS A 932 -7.15 4.31 -16.74
N PHE A 933 -7.02 5.38 -17.51
CA PHE A 933 -5.90 6.32 -17.38
C PHE A 933 -6.24 7.42 -16.37
N SER A 934 -5.22 8.10 -15.83
CA SER A 934 -5.36 9.14 -14.79
C SER A 934 -6.27 10.30 -15.16
N ASN A 935 -6.51 10.55 -16.43
CA ASN A 935 -7.43 11.55 -16.96
C ASN A 935 -8.91 11.09 -17.03
N ALA A 936 -9.15 9.81 -16.89
CA ALA A 936 -10.48 9.20 -16.82
C ALA A 936 -10.69 8.46 -15.48
N CYS A 937 -9.92 8.82 -14.46
CA CYS A 937 -10.04 8.24 -13.13
C CYS A 937 -11.39 8.63 -12.51
N PRO A 938 -12.25 7.68 -12.15
CA PRO A 938 -13.51 7.98 -11.47
C PRO A 938 -13.27 8.54 -10.06
N ASP A 939 -12.07 8.38 -9.51
CA ASP A 939 -11.64 9.00 -8.27
C ASP A 939 -11.09 10.40 -8.59
N GLN A 940 -12.01 11.36 -8.76
CA GLN A 940 -11.65 12.78 -8.90
C GLN A 940 -11.34 13.45 -7.56
N SER A 941 -11.41 12.70 -6.45
CA SER A 941 -10.93 13.16 -5.17
C SER A 941 -9.40 13.04 -5.12
N GLY A 942 -8.71 14.12 -5.44
CA GLY A 942 -7.53 14.48 -4.68
C GLY A 942 -7.95 14.45 -3.20
N PRO A 943 -7.05 14.32 -2.24
CA PRO A 943 -7.40 14.13 -0.85
C PRO A 943 -8.28 15.29 -0.35
N SER A 944 -9.58 15.13 -0.45
CA SER A 944 -10.53 16.08 0.12
C SER A 944 -10.61 15.80 1.61
N GLY A 945 -10.20 16.83 2.35
CA GLY A 945 -10.18 16.89 3.78
C GLY A 945 -11.48 16.48 4.44
N TYR A 946 -11.29 15.91 5.59
CA TYR A 946 -12.32 15.71 6.58
C TYR A 946 -12.96 17.03 6.98
N THR A 947 -14.25 17.16 6.79
CA THR A 947 -15.04 18.20 7.44
C THR A 947 -15.11 17.89 8.92
N ALA A 948 -14.47 18.73 9.72
CA ALA A 948 -14.64 18.77 11.16
C ALA A 948 -16.05 19.26 11.47
N ASN A 949 -16.86 18.42 12.08
CA ASN A 949 -18.16 18.78 12.63
C ASN A 949 -17.93 19.36 14.05
N SER A 950 -17.91 20.68 14.17
CA SER A 950 -17.94 21.38 15.44
C SER A 950 -19.40 21.51 15.90
N GLY A 951 -19.83 20.58 16.75
CA GLY A 951 -21.07 20.69 17.50
C GLY A 951 -20.84 21.40 18.83
N SER A 952 -21.30 22.61 18.94
CA SER A 952 -21.39 23.35 20.19
C SER A 952 -22.49 22.77 21.08
N GLY A 953 -22.10 22.34 22.27
CA GLY A 953 -22.99 21.82 23.27
C GLY A 953 -23.68 22.91 24.08
N SER A 954 -24.91 22.76 24.41
CA SER A 954 -25.60 23.51 25.44
C SER A 954 -25.85 22.67 26.70
N ARG A 955 -25.73 23.36 27.81
CA ARG A 955 -25.80 22.92 29.19
C ARG A 955 -27.16 22.31 29.54
N GLY A 956 -27.13 21.20 30.26
CA GLY A 956 -28.27 20.70 31.02
C GLY A 956 -27.79 20.14 32.37
N ARG A 957 -28.10 20.85 33.44
CA ARG A 957 -27.95 20.40 34.85
C ARG A 957 -29.02 19.36 35.18
N GLY A 958 -28.64 18.34 35.93
CA GLY A 958 -29.60 17.45 36.60
C GLY A 958 -28.91 16.54 37.61
N THR A 959 -29.08 16.93 38.84
CA THR A 959 -28.69 16.30 40.11
C THR A 959 -29.38 14.97 40.38
N SER A 960 -28.66 13.97 40.97
CA SER A 960 -28.96 13.35 42.25
C SER A 960 -28.30 11.97 42.39
N ARG A 961 -27.43 11.86 43.29
CA ARG A 961 -27.35 11.06 44.53
C ARG A 961 -28.14 9.76 44.55
N ALA A 962 -27.42 8.60 44.72
CA ALA A 962 -27.62 7.80 45.96
C ALA A 962 -26.52 6.73 46.07
N ARG A 963 -26.02 6.69 47.28
CA ARG A 963 -25.18 5.68 47.91
C ARG A 963 -25.91 4.34 48.06
N ALA A 964 -25.15 3.21 48.00
CA ALA A 964 -25.18 2.28 49.17
C ALA A 964 -24.00 1.30 49.09
N ARG A 965 -23.39 1.20 50.24
CA ARG A 965 -22.34 0.26 50.68
C ARG A 965 -22.94 -1.12 50.91
N GLY A 966 -22.10 -2.16 50.83
CA GLY A 966 -22.41 -3.43 51.43
C GLY A 966 -21.28 -4.44 51.25
N ALA A 967 -20.47 -4.51 52.33
CA ALA A 967 -19.42 -5.52 52.51
C ALA A 967 -20.00 -6.80 53.07
N SER A 968 -19.41 -7.95 52.79
CA SER A 968 -18.89 -8.96 53.74
C SER A 968 -18.71 -10.32 53.08
N ARG A 969 -17.51 -10.81 53.08
CA ARG A 969 -16.94 -11.92 53.84
C ARG A 969 -17.86 -13.15 54.03
N GLY A 970 -17.34 -14.32 53.59
CA GLY A 970 -17.84 -15.62 54.05
C GLY A 970 -17.07 -16.78 53.38
N ARG A 971 -16.11 -17.32 54.09
CA ARG A 971 -15.48 -18.63 53.90
C ARG A 971 -16.52 -19.70 54.22
N ALA A 972 -16.52 -20.84 53.50
CA ALA A 972 -16.32 -22.13 54.16
C ALA A 972 -16.36 -23.32 53.17
N ARG A 973 -15.55 -24.27 53.52
CA ARG A 973 -15.31 -25.60 52.98
C ARG A 973 -16.55 -26.48 53.06
N GLY A 974 -16.69 -27.49 52.13
CA GLY A 974 -17.59 -28.60 52.32
C GLY A 974 -17.39 -29.67 51.25
N ARG A 975 -16.75 -30.77 51.63
CA ARG A 975 -16.70 -32.03 50.93
C ARG A 975 -18.09 -32.72 50.99
N GLY A 976 -18.48 -33.42 49.92
CA GLY A 976 -19.60 -34.37 49.96
C GLY A 976 -19.71 -35.24 48.73
N ARG A 977 -19.35 -36.50 48.87
CA ARG A 977 -19.66 -37.60 47.97
C ARG A 977 -21.16 -37.90 47.94
N GLY A 978 -21.69 -38.35 46.82
CA GLY A 978 -23.00 -38.98 46.77
C GLY A 978 -23.32 -39.54 45.37
N ARG A 979 -23.36 -40.87 45.31
CA ARG A 979 -23.85 -41.72 44.19
C ARG A 979 -25.40 -41.65 44.10
N GLY A 980 -25.89 -42.01 42.91
CA GLY A 980 -27.28 -42.49 42.72
C GLY A 980 -27.75 -42.13 41.30
N ARG A 981 -27.70 -42.91 40.39
CA ARG A 981 -28.56 -43.88 39.68
C ARG A 981 -30.02 -43.42 39.49
N ALA A 982 -30.36 -43.41 38.24
CA ALA A 982 -31.40 -44.10 37.47
C ALA A 982 -32.69 -43.33 37.16
N ASP A 983 -32.99 -43.42 35.94
CA ASP A 983 -34.15 -43.81 35.17
C ASP A 983 -35.22 -42.78 34.78
N SER A 984 -35.37 -42.82 33.49
CA SER A 984 -36.60 -42.80 32.69
C SER A 984 -37.54 -41.55 32.74
N GLU A 985 -37.62 -40.87 31.74
CA GLU A 985 -38.60 -40.83 30.62
C GLU A 985 -38.18 -39.81 29.57
#